data_8c9f0ec48567428c73e5ad90561755aa
#
_entry.id   8c9f0ec48567428c73e5ad90561755aa
#
_cell.length_a   1.000
_cell.length_b   1.000
_cell.length_c   1.000
_cell.angle_alpha   90.00
_cell.angle_beta   90.00
_cell.angle_gamma   90.00
#
_symmetry.space_group_name_H-M   'P 1'
#
loop_
_entity.id
_entity.type
_entity.pdbx_description
1 polymer ?
#
loop_
_entity_poly.entity_id
_entity_poly.type
_entity_poly.pdbx_seq_one_letter_code
_entity_poly.pdbx_strand_id
1 'polypeptide(L)'
;LIHIFNLLKGAIMLEAYRQHVAERAALGIPPLPLTAHQTADLIELLKAPPAGEGAALVELMTHRVPAGVDDAAKVKASYLAAVALGTEKCPLISRSKATELLGTMLGGYNIGPMVDLLDDAEVGKVAAEGLKKTLLMFDAFHDVKDKALKGNANAKAVMQSWADGEWFTSRPEVPKSLTVTVFKVTGETNTDDLSPAPDAWTRPDIPLHALAMLKNPRPGIEPQEAGKTGPINFINDLKKKGHLVAYVGDVVGTGSSRKSATNSVLWFTGEDIPFVPNKRFGGVCLGNKIAPIFYNTMEDAGALPIELDVSNMNMGDVIELRPYDGEALKDGKVIAKFEVKSEVLFDEVRAGGRIPLIVGRGLTSKARETLGLPPSTLFRFPHTPAASTKGFTLAQKMVGRACGLPEGQGMRPGSYCEPAMTSVGSQDTTGPMTRDELKDLACLGFSADLVMQSFCHTAAYPKSVDVKTHHTLPQFMSNRGGISLRPGDGIIHSWLNRMLLPDTVGTGGDSHTRFPIGISFPAGSGLVAFAAATGVMPLDMPESVLVRFKGKMQPGVTLRDLVNAIPLYAIKAGLLTVGKQNKQNIFSGRILEIEGLPDLKAEQAFELSDASAERSAGGCSIRLNKEPVIEYINSNIVMLKWMIANGYSDERSITRRIQAMEAWLKNPQLLQPDADAEYAAIIEIDLAEIHEPIVACPNDPDDVKTLSDVAGAKIDEVFIGSCMTNIGHFRAASKLLEGKRDMPVKLWIAPPTKMDAAQLTEEGHYGVFGSAGARTEMPGCSLCMGNQAQVREGATVMSTSTRNFPNRLGKNTNVYLGSAELAAICSKLGRIPTKEEYMTDMGVLSKNGDQIYKYLNFDQIPDYKDVADTIAS
;
A
#
# COMPACT_ATOMS: atom_id res chain seq x y z
N LEU A 1 41.68 -8.75 -28.15
CA LEU A 1 40.52 -9.62 -28.31
C LEU A 1 39.41 -9.25 -27.35
N ILE A 2 39.67 -9.19 -26.04
CA ILE A 2 38.67 -8.84 -25.01
C ILE A 2 38.08 -7.45 -25.28
N HIS A 3 38.89 -6.46 -25.58
CA HIS A 3 38.45 -5.10 -25.86
C HIS A 3 37.53 -5.03 -27.10
N ILE A 4 37.90 -5.70 -28.18
CA ILE A 4 37.05 -5.80 -29.40
C ILE A 4 35.74 -6.50 -29.12
N PHE A 5 35.78 -7.55 -28.32
CA PHE A 5 34.58 -8.30 -27.90
C PHE A 5 33.61 -7.44 -27.06
N ASN A 6 34.12 -6.64 -26.12
CA ASN A 6 33.31 -5.72 -25.31
C ASN A 6 32.69 -4.59 -26.15
N LEU A 7 33.44 -4.02 -27.10
CA LEU A 7 32.88 -3.03 -28.02
C LEU A 7 31.78 -3.60 -28.91
N LEU A 8 31.94 -4.85 -29.38
CA LEU A 8 30.91 -5.52 -30.17
C LEU A 8 29.63 -5.76 -29.32
N LYS A 9 29.78 -6.20 -28.08
CA LYS A 9 28.64 -6.33 -27.16
C LYS A 9 27.93 -4.99 -26.94
N GLY A 10 28.69 -3.91 -26.71
CA GLY A 10 28.14 -2.58 -26.56
C GLY A 10 27.33 -2.12 -27.79
N ALA A 11 27.89 -2.35 -29.01
CA ALA A 11 27.17 -2.02 -30.23
C ALA A 11 25.86 -2.81 -30.40
N ILE A 12 25.88 -4.08 -30.08
CA ILE A 12 24.67 -4.93 -30.09
C ILE A 12 23.64 -4.44 -29.07
N MET A 13 24.09 -4.08 -27.86
CA MET A 13 23.24 -3.52 -26.83
C MET A 13 22.58 -2.22 -27.30
N LEU A 14 23.35 -1.31 -27.90
CA LEU A 14 22.84 -0.02 -28.35
C LEU A 14 21.78 -0.17 -29.44
N GLU A 15 21.99 -1.07 -30.40
CA GLU A 15 21.01 -1.35 -31.45
C GLU A 15 19.74 -1.99 -30.90
N ALA A 16 19.87 -2.98 -30.01
CA ALA A 16 18.73 -3.60 -29.32
C ALA A 16 17.95 -2.57 -28.47
N TYR A 17 18.64 -1.65 -27.82
CA TYR A 17 18.00 -0.58 -27.07
C TYR A 17 17.26 0.41 -27.98
N ARG A 18 17.81 0.76 -29.14
CA ARG A 18 17.13 1.59 -30.16
C ARG A 18 15.86 0.93 -30.68
N GLN A 19 15.90 -0.36 -30.94
CA GLN A 19 14.71 -1.11 -31.32
C GLN A 19 13.66 -1.03 -30.21
N HIS A 20 14.06 -1.26 -28.95
CA HIS A 20 13.18 -1.14 -27.79
C HIS A 20 12.59 0.28 -27.67
N VAL A 21 13.38 1.33 -27.89
CA VAL A 21 12.88 2.72 -27.94
C VAL A 21 11.78 2.88 -28.97
N ALA A 22 11.96 2.33 -30.19
CA ALA A 22 10.98 2.42 -31.26
C ALA A 22 9.67 1.64 -30.92
N GLU A 23 9.80 0.44 -30.35
CA GLU A 23 8.66 -0.36 -29.90
C GLU A 23 7.83 0.37 -28.82
N ARG A 24 8.51 1.00 -27.88
CA ARG A 24 7.86 1.76 -26.82
C ARG A 24 7.23 3.07 -27.32
N ALA A 25 7.91 3.74 -28.26
CA ALA A 25 7.40 4.95 -28.90
C ALA A 25 6.11 4.69 -29.69
N ALA A 26 5.96 3.51 -30.28
CA ALA A 26 4.72 3.08 -30.95
C ALA A 26 3.52 2.99 -29.98
N LEU A 27 3.77 2.79 -28.68
CA LEU A 27 2.79 2.82 -27.61
C LEU A 27 2.63 4.23 -26.99
N GLY A 28 3.41 5.21 -27.43
CA GLY A 28 3.41 6.56 -26.85
C GLY A 28 4.07 6.66 -25.46
N ILE A 29 4.97 5.73 -25.11
CA ILE A 29 5.62 5.66 -23.81
C ILE A 29 7.15 5.58 -23.94
N PRO A 30 7.92 6.04 -22.93
CA PRO A 30 9.36 5.98 -22.96
C PRO A 30 9.90 4.55 -22.85
N PRO A 31 11.16 4.30 -23.30
CA PRO A 31 11.80 3.02 -23.10
C PRO A 31 11.99 2.70 -21.62
N LEU A 32 12.17 1.44 -21.27
CA LEU A 32 12.59 1.04 -19.94
C LEU A 32 13.97 1.62 -19.60
N PRO A 33 14.27 1.90 -18.33
CA PRO A 33 15.60 2.24 -17.89
C PRO A 33 16.61 1.13 -18.22
N LEU A 34 17.88 1.51 -18.32
CA LEU A 34 18.97 0.56 -18.56
C LEU A 34 19.15 -0.37 -17.35
N THR A 35 19.36 -1.65 -17.64
CA THR A 35 19.74 -2.64 -16.63
C THR A 35 21.22 -2.49 -16.26
N ALA A 36 21.68 -3.14 -15.19
CA ALA A 36 23.08 -3.16 -14.78
C ALA A 36 24.00 -3.68 -15.89
N HIS A 37 23.57 -4.73 -16.62
CA HIS A 37 24.32 -5.26 -17.74
C HIS A 37 24.43 -4.26 -18.90
N GLN A 38 23.32 -3.66 -19.30
CA GLN A 38 23.31 -2.63 -20.35
C GLN A 38 24.11 -1.39 -19.94
N THR A 39 24.10 -1.01 -18.66
CA THR A 39 24.93 0.09 -18.14
C THR A 39 26.42 -0.24 -18.22
N ALA A 40 26.80 -1.49 -17.91
CA ALA A 40 28.18 -1.94 -18.10
C ALA A 40 28.61 -1.92 -19.57
N ASP A 41 27.76 -2.37 -20.48
CA ASP A 41 28.03 -2.30 -21.93
C ASP A 41 28.11 -0.84 -22.44
N LEU A 42 27.27 0.06 -21.92
CA LEU A 42 27.32 1.50 -22.18
C LEU A 42 28.67 2.11 -21.75
N ILE A 43 29.22 1.69 -20.62
CA ILE A 43 30.52 2.15 -20.11
C ILE A 43 31.64 1.78 -21.06
N GLU A 44 31.64 0.57 -21.61
CA GLU A 44 32.62 0.17 -22.60
C GLU A 44 32.55 1.04 -23.88
N LEU A 45 31.34 1.41 -24.30
CA LEU A 45 31.17 2.37 -25.40
C LEU A 45 31.65 3.79 -25.04
N LEU A 46 31.47 4.25 -23.82
CA LEU A 46 31.95 5.55 -23.36
C LEU A 46 33.48 5.62 -23.32
N LYS A 47 34.16 4.50 -23.05
CA LYS A 47 35.62 4.39 -23.09
C LYS A 47 36.19 4.46 -24.51
N ALA A 48 35.45 3.93 -25.47
CA ALA A 48 35.83 3.91 -26.88
C ALA A 48 34.60 4.21 -27.76
N PRO A 49 34.18 5.48 -27.85
CA PRO A 49 32.92 5.81 -28.50
C PRO A 49 32.97 5.61 -30.01
N PRO A 50 31.96 4.97 -30.61
CA PRO A 50 31.79 4.93 -32.06
C PRO A 50 31.60 6.34 -32.61
N ALA A 51 32.06 6.56 -33.85
CA ALA A 51 31.97 7.85 -34.50
C ALA A 51 30.50 8.33 -34.58
N GLY A 52 30.28 9.56 -34.13
CA GLY A 52 28.95 10.18 -34.12
C GLY A 52 28.03 9.82 -32.96
N GLU A 53 28.38 8.83 -32.11
CA GLU A 53 27.52 8.35 -31.04
C GLU A 53 27.73 9.06 -29.69
N GLY A 54 28.76 9.84 -29.51
CA GLY A 54 29.19 10.38 -28.24
C GLY A 54 28.09 11.10 -27.46
N ALA A 55 27.29 11.94 -28.10
CA ALA A 55 26.20 12.68 -27.45
C ALA A 55 25.08 11.72 -26.93
N ALA A 56 24.70 10.73 -27.74
CA ALA A 56 23.69 9.75 -27.37
C ALA A 56 24.14 8.87 -26.19
N LEU A 57 25.40 8.46 -26.13
CA LEU A 57 25.96 7.68 -25.05
C LEU A 57 25.96 8.47 -23.72
N VAL A 58 26.34 9.75 -23.75
CA VAL A 58 26.28 10.62 -22.56
C VAL A 58 24.83 10.85 -22.10
N GLU A 59 23.90 11.02 -23.05
CA GLU A 59 22.48 11.16 -22.77
C GLU A 59 21.94 9.91 -22.06
N LEU A 60 22.24 8.70 -22.55
CA LEU A 60 21.86 7.46 -21.92
C LEU A 60 22.41 7.34 -20.48
N MET A 61 23.69 7.66 -20.29
CA MET A 61 24.34 7.64 -18.96
C MET A 61 23.69 8.65 -18.01
N THR A 62 23.28 9.79 -18.51
CA THR A 62 22.67 10.87 -17.71
C THR A 62 21.25 10.56 -17.30
N HIS A 63 20.40 10.14 -18.24
CA HIS A 63 18.94 10.13 -18.05
C HIS A 63 18.28 8.76 -18.08
N ARG A 64 19.01 7.70 -18.48
CA ARG A 64 18.36 6.38 -18.64
C ARG A 64 18.85 5.31 -17.67
N VAL A 65 19.80 5.62 -16.79
CA VAL A 65 20.21 4.73 -15.70
C VAL A 65 19.40 5.05 -14.45
N PRO A 66 18.79 4.04 -13.78
CA PRO A 66 18.08 4.24 -12.52
C PRO A 66 18.95 4.91 -11.44
N ALA A 67 18.32 5.64 -10.53
CA ALA A 67 18.97 6.28 -9.39
C ALA A 67 18.93 5.40 -8.11
N GLY A 68 19.46 5.91 -7.00
CA GLY A 68 19.43 5.28 -5.69
C GLY A 68 20.35 4.07 -5.58
N VAL A 69 19.86 2.99 -4.98
CA VAL A 69 20.58 1.71 -4.79
C VAL A 69 20.14 0.62 -5.76
N ASP A 70 19.79 1.00 -6.96
CA ASP A 70 19.60 0.04 -8.05
C ASP A 70 20.94 -0.58 -8.48
N ASP A 71 20.94 -1.81 -8.99
CA ASP A 71 22.15 -2.47 -9.46
C ASP A 71 22.80 -1.71 -10.61
N ALA A 72 22.00 -1.11 -11.52
CA ALA A 72 22.51 -0.26 -12.58
C ALA A 72 23.12 1.04 -12.04
N ALA A 73 22.53 1.62 -11.00
CA ALA A 73 23.08 2.79 -10.31
C ALA A 73 24.43 2.49 -9.67
N LYS A 74 24.62 1.28 -9.12
CA LYS A 74 25.93 0.84 -8.59
C LYS A 74 27.00 0.86 -9.67
N VAL A 75 26.71 0.32 -10.85
CA VAL A 75 27.61 0.29 -12.00
C VAL A 75 27.93 1.71 -12.46
N LYS A 76 26.92 2.57 -12.62
CA LYS A 76 27.07 3.98 -12.97
C LYS A 76 27.95 4.73 -11.96
N ALA A 77 27.63 4.63 -10.65
CA ALA A 77 28.35 5.35 -9.61
C ALA A 77 29.81 4.92 -9.54
N SER A 78 30.10 3.61 -9.64
CA SER A 78 31.46 3.08 -9.61
C SER A 78 32.31 3.63 -10.75
N TYR A 79 31.77 3.66 -11.96
CA TYR A 79 32.49 4.20 -13.12
C TYR A 79 32.67 5.71 -13.02
N LEU A 80 31.63 6.46 -12.71
CA LEU A 80 31.73 7.92 -12.58
C LEU A 80 32.67 8.32 -11.44
N ALA A 81 32.67 7.59 -10.33
CA ALA A 81 33.61 7.80 -9.25
C ALA A 81 35.08 7.60 -9.71
N ALA A 82 35.36 6.54 -10.46
CA ALA A 82 36.69 6.29 -11.00
C ALA A 82 37.14 7.41 -11.94
N VAL A 83 36.25 7.92 -12.78
CA VAL A 83 36.56 9.09 -13.68
C VAL A 83 36.73 10.36 -12.83
N ALA A 84 35.87 10.62 -11.87
CA ALA A 84 35.96 11.82 -11.01
C ALA A 84 37.24 11.85 -10.16
N LEU A 85 37.65 10.69 -9.63
CA LEU A 85 38.92 10.53 -8.90
C LEU A 85 40.15 10.53 -9.79
N GLY A 86 39.98 10.45 -11.12
CA GLY A 86 41.09 10.43 -12.09
C GLY A 86 41.78 9.07 -12.21
N THR A 87 41.24 8.01 -11.66
CA THR A 87 41.78 6.64 -11.80
C THR A 87 41.36 5.97 -13.12
N GLU A 88 40.31 6.47 -13.74
CA GLU A 88 39.82 6.08 -15.07
C GLU A 88 39.72 7.32 -15.97
N LYS A 89 39.95 7.17 -17.28
CA LYS A 89 39.79 8.26 -18.26
C LYS A 89 38.62 7.97 -19.20
N CYS A 90 37.76 8.97 -19.42
CA CYS A 90 36.69 8.91 -20.39
C CYS A 90 36.85 10.04 -21.42
N PRO A 91 36.85 9.75 -22.71
CA PRO A 91 36.98 10.79 -23.72
C PRO A 91 35.79 11.73 -23.82
N LEU A 92 34.62 11.32 -23.33
CA LEU A 92 33.35 12.06 -23.40
C LEU A 92 32.97 12.72 -22.10
N ILE A 93 33.49 12.27 -20.95
CA ILE A 93 33.08 12.71 -19.61
C ILE A 93 34.35 13.16 -18.88
N SER A 94 34.47 14.45 -18.61
CA SER A 94 35.55 14.99 -17.77
C SER A 94 35.38 14.65 -16.31
N ARG A 95 36.42 14.82 -15.48
CA ARG A 95 36.34 14.68 -14.01
C ARG A 95 35.21 15.54 -13.44
N SER A 96 35.12 16.79 -13.85
CA SER A 96 34.05 17.70 -13.40
C SER A 96 32.67 17.20 -13.81
N LYS A 97 32.49 16.75 -15.05
CA LYS A 97 31.21 16.22 -15.52
C LYS A 97 30.83 14.90 -14.80
N ALA A 98 31.79 14.03 -14.54
CA ALA A 98 31.57 12.82 -13.77
C ALA A 98 31.11 13.15 -12.35
N THR A 99 31.72 14.11 -11.68
CA THR A 99 31.35 14.60 -10.37
C THR A 99 29.94 15.22 -10.36
N GLU A 100 29.61 16.03 -11.36
CA GLU A 100 28.27 16.59 -11.56
C GLU A 100 27.23 15.47 -11.68
N LEU A 101 27.49 14.45 -12.53
CA LEU A 101 26.58 13.33 -12.74
C LEU A 101 26.40 12.48 -11.46
N LEU A 102 27.44 12.29 -10.66
CA LEU A 102 27.33 11.68 -9.33
C LEU A 102 26.36 12.47 -8.44
N GLY A 103 26.42 13.79 -8.48
CA GLY A 103 25.53 14.69 -7.72
C GLY A 103 24.06 14.64 -8.17
N THR A 104 23.74 14.05 -9.32
CA THR A 104 22.36 13.86 -9.78
C THR A 104 21.71 12.57 -9.27
N MET A 105 22.49 11.66 -8.69
CA MET A 105 22.00 10.41 -8.11
C MET A 105 21.43 10.66 -6.72
N LEU A 106 20.27 10.13 -6.42
CA LEU A 106 19.48 10.49 -5.21
C LEU A 106 20.17 10.21 -3.88
N GLY A 107 21.10 9.26 -3.83
CA GLY A 107 21.79 8.81 -2.64
C GLY A 107 22.30 7.38 -2.80
N GLY A 108 22.92 6.84 -1.76
CA GLY A 108 23.46 5.48 -1.76
C GLY A 108 24.88 5.43 -2.35
N TYR A 109 25.08 4.78 -3.48
CA TYR A 109 26.40 4.48 -4.03
C TYR A 109 27.25 5.70 -4.44
N ASN A 110 26.62 6.85 -4.67
CA ASN A 110 27.32 8.07 -5.04
C ASN A 110 27.85 8.86 -3.83
N ILE A 111 27.31 8.62 -2.63
CA ILE A 111 27.58 9.48 -1.46
C ILE A 111 29.04 9.39 -1.01
N GLY A 112 29.56 8.19 -0.79
CA GLY A 112 30.95 8.00 -0.37
C GLY A 112 31.95 8.70 -1.29
N PRO A 113 31.93 8.41 -2.61
CA PRO A 113 32.79 9.11 -3.57
C PRO A 113 32.63 10.63 -3.55
N MET A 114 31.41 11.15 -3.42
CA MET A 114 31.17 12.60 -3.36
C MET A 114 31.75 13.23 -2.11
N VAL A 115 31.67 12.55 -0.96
CA VAL A 115 32.29 12.98 0.30
C VAL A 115 33.82 13.00 0.19
N ASP A 116 34.41 11.96 -0.42
CA ASP A 116 35.86 11.90 -0.64
C ASP A 116 36.34 13.04 -1.55
N LEU A 117 35.60 13.34 -2.61
CA LEU A 117 35.92 14.41 -3.56
C LEU A 117 35.84 15.81 -2.96
N LEU A 118 35.27 16.02 -1.76
CA LEU A 118 35.30 17.32 -1.08
C LEU A 118 36.73 17.82 -0.81
N ASP A 119 37.68 16.92 -0.69
CA ASP A 119 39.11 17.25 -0.50
C ASP A 119 39.87 17.51 -1.81
N ASP A 120 39.24 17.23 -2.95
CA ASP A 120 39.89 17.38 -4.24
C ASP A 120 39.98 18.85 -4.70
N ALA A 121 41.17 19.29 -5.10
CA ALA A 121 41.40 20.69 -5.46
C ALA A 121 40.67 21.11 -6.75
N GLU A 122 40.43 20.18 -7.68
CA GLU A 122 39.80 20.45 -8.97
C GLU A 122 38.28 20.37 -8.92
N VAL A 123 37.76 19.29 -8.35
CA VAL A 123 36.33 18.94 -8.40
C VAL A 123 35.62 19.06 -7.06
N GLY A 124 36.29 19.41 -5.98
CA GLY A 124 35.71 19.50 -4.66
C GLY A 124 34.53 20.45 -4.54
N LYS A 125 34.56 21.57 -5.25
CA LYS A 125 33.43 22.50 -5.34
C LYS A 125 32.22 21.88 -6.05
N VAL A 126 32.47 21.12 -7.13
CA VAL A 126 31.40 20.43 -7.87
C VAL A 126 30.78 19.35 -7.02
N ALA A 127 31.56 18.61 -6.24
CA ALA A 127 31.08 17.64 -5.27
C ALA A 127 30.23 18.31 -4.19
N ALA A 128 30.65 19.47 -3.68
CA ALA A 128 29.86 20.23 -2.71
C ALA A 128 28.49 20.65 -3.26
N GLU A 129 28.44 21.16 -4.51
CA GLU A 129 27.17 21.54 -5.15
C GLU A 129 26.22 20.36 -5.33
N GLY A 130 26.73 19.16 -5.58
CA GLY A 130 25.94 17.94 -5.63
C GLY A 130 25.40 17.55 -4.23
N LEU A 131 26.25 17.56 -3.21
CA LEU A 131 25.88 17.20 -1.85
C LEU A 131 24.89 18.18 -1.21
N LYS A 132 24.95 19.47 -1.51
CA LYS A 132 23.96 20.47 -1.06
C LYS A 132 22.52 20.10 -1.42
N LYS A 133 22.32 19.41 -2.54
CA LYS A 133 21.01 19.00 -3.07
C LYS A 133 20.61 17.57 -2.66
N THR A 134 21.52 16.80 -2.06
CA THR A 134 21.30 15.41 -1.69
C THR A 134 20.71 15.34 -0.28
N LEU A 135 19.53 14.73 -0.15
CA LEU A 135 18.82 14.61 1.13
C LEU A 135 19.12 13.29 1.85
N LEU A 136 19.33 12.21 1.11
CA LEU A 136 19.50 10.84 1.64
C LEU A 136 20.95 10.59 2.11
N MET A 137 21.40 11.42 3.03
CA MET A 137 22.76 11.34 3.56
C MET A 137 22.96 10.27 4.62
N PHE A 138 21.93 9.98 5.42
CA PHE A 138 21.99 9.04 6.55
C PHE A 138 23.28 9.22 7.39
N ASP A 139 24.04 8.16 7.61
CA ASP A 139 25.26 8.18 8.42
C ASP A 139 26.38 9.02 7.79
N ALA A 140 26.41 9.14 6.46
CA ALA A 140 27.40 9.98 5.76
C ALA A 140 27.30 11.49 6.09
N PHE A 141 26.20 11.90 6.73
CA PHE A 141 26.13 13.23 7.35
C PHE A 141 27.30 13.46 8.32
N HIS A 142 27.68 12.46 9.10
CA HIS A 142 28.78 12.56 10.06
C HIS A 142 30.14 12.73 9.37
N ASP A 143 30.34 12.11 8.21
CA ASP A 143 31.59 12.26 7.44
C ASP A 143 31.75 13.68 6.91
N VAL A 144 30.68 14.30 6.40
CA VAL A 144 30.69 15.70 5.98
C VAL A 144 30.91 16.63 7.18
N LYS A 145 30.23 16.38 8.30
CA LYS A 145 30.42 17.11 9.56
C LYS A 145 31.88 17.07 10.01
N ASP A 146 32.49 15.89 10.03
CA ASP A 146 33.86 15.71 10.46
C ASP A 146 34.85 16.48 9.56
N LYS A 147 34.67 16.43 8.24
CA LYS A 147 35.47 17.23 7.30
C LYS A 147 35.29 18.73 7.53
N ALA A 148 34.05 19.19 7.78
CA ALA A 148 33.78 20.59 8.06
C ALA A 148 34.46 21.07 9.36
N LEU A 149 34.40 20.26 10.42
CA LEU A 149 35.05 20.54 11.70
C LEU A 149 36.60 20.54 11.57
N LYS A 150 37.17 19.72 10.69
CA LYS A 150 38.60 19.69 10.37
C LYS A 150 39.05 20.84 9.45
N GLY A 151 38.12 21.70 9.04
CA GLY A 151 38.43 22.92 8.31
C GLY A 151 38.22 22.87 6.79
N ASN A 152 37.75 21.75 6.23
CA ASN A 152 37.45 21.66 4.79
C ASN A 152 36.39 22.68 4.37
N ALA A 153 36.74 23.59 3.46
CA ALA A 153 35.89 24.70 3.04
C ALA A 153 34.64 24.22 2.27
N ASN A 154 34.77 23.18 1.45
CA ASN A 154 33.69 22.59 0.68
C ASN A 154 32.66 21.92 1.62
N ALA A 155 33.13 21.15 2.60
CA ALA A 155 32.26 20.52 3.59
C ALA A 155 31.53 21.57 4.48
N LYS A 156 32.21 22.66 4.85
CA LYS A 156 31.55 23.80 5.54
C LYS A 156 30.44 24.42 4.69
N ALA A 157 30.68 24.61 3.40
CA ALA A 157 29.68 25.15 2.49
C ALA A 157 28.45 24.20 2.36
N VAL A 158 28.67 22.88 2.34
CA VAL A 158 27.59 21.89 2.34
C VAL A 158 26.78 21.96 3.63
N MET A 159 27.45 21.94 4.79
CA MET A 159 26.80 22.04 6.12
C MET A 159 25.97 23.32 6.26
N GLN A 160 26.49 24.45 5.80
CA GLN A 160 25.78 25.74 5.82
C GLN A 160 24.54 25.69 4.92
N SER A 161 24.69 25.18 3.69
CA SER A 161 23.58 25.05 2.74
C SER A 161 22.45 24.18 3.30
N TRP A 162 22.77 23.06 3.96
CA TRP A 162 21.77 22.23 4.63
C TRP A 162 21.11 22.97 5.81
N ALA A 163 21.88 23.70 6.61
CA ALA A 163 21.36 24.48 7.73
C ALA A 163 20.43 25.61 7.26
N ASP A 164 20.72 26.22 6.13
CA ASP A 164 19.93 27.30 5.53
C ASP A 164 18.69 26.76 4.77
N GLY A 165 18.60 25.44 4.57
CA GLY A 165 17.49 24.80 3.85
C GLY A 165 17.45 25.15 2.36
N GLU A 166 18.62 25.38 1.73
CA GLU A 166 18.70 25.74 0.30
C GLU A 166 18.09 24.68 -0.61
N TRP A 167 18.16 23.38 -0.26
CA TRP A 167 17.50 22.29 -0.96
C TRP A 167 15.98 22.49 -1.12
N PHE A 168 15.37 23.23 -0.20
CA PHE A 168 13.93 23.55 -0.18
C PHE A 168 13.67 24.94 -0.79
N THR A 169 14.40 25.96 -0.36
CA THR A 169 14.16 27.35 -0.79
C THR A 169 14.55 27.61 -2.25
N SER A 170 15.42 26.79 -2.84
CA SER A 170 15.74 26.84 -4.26
C SER A 170 14.62 26.34 -5.19
N ARG A 171 13.58 25.70 -4.62
CA ARG A 171 12.41 25.24 -5.37
C ARG A 171 11.30 26.29 -5.31
N PRO A 172 10.49 26.43 -6.38
CA PRO A 172 9.40 27.39 -6.39
C PRO A 172 8.34 27.01 -5.35
N GLU A 173 7.72 28.03 -4.76
CA GLU A 173 6.53 27.84 -3.94
C GLU A 173 5.33 27.44 -4.81
N VAL A 174 4.30 26.87 -4.17
CA VAL A 174 3.00 26.67 -4.83
C VAL A 174 2.50 28.04 -5.32
N PRO A 175 2.11 28.18 -6.57
CA PRO A 175 1.64 29.46 -7.10
C PRO A 175 0.40 29.98 -6.35
N LYS A 176 0.30 31.29 -6.14
CA LYS A 176 -0.91 31.91 -5.56
C LYS A 176 -2.15 31.75 -6.46
N SER A 177 -1.94 31.62 -7.75
CA SER A 177 -2.96 31.35 -8.75
C SER A 177 -2.45 30.31 -9.73
N LEU A 178 -3.21 29.25 -9.94
CA LEU A 178 -2.89 28.12 -10.80
C LEU A 178 -4.03 27.88 -11.77
N THR A 179 -3.77 28.05 -13.07
CA THR A 179 -4.77 27.76 -14.11
C THR A 179 -4.68 26.30 -14.53
N VAL A 180 -5.80 25.58 -14.48
CA VAL A 180 -5.88 24.16 -14.83
C VAL A 180 -7.02 23.89 -15.80
N THR A 181 -6.85 22.88 -16.64
CA THR A 181 -7.92 22.33 -17.48
C THR A 181 -8.51 21.10 -16.80
N VAL A 182 -9.84 21.07 -16.68
CA VAL A 182 -10.58 20.01 -15.99
C VAL A 182 -10.69 18.75 -16.85
N PHE A 183 -10.17 17.63 -16.34
CA PHE A 183 -10.50 16.29 -16.81
C PHE A 183 -11.47 15.66 -15.82
N LYS A 184 -12.75 15.69 -16.13
CA LYS A 184 -13.84 15.29 -15.22
C LYS A 184 -14.18 13.81 -15.37
N VAL A 185 -14.13 13.08 -14.27
CA VAL A 185 -14.66 11.72 -14.17
C VAL A 185 -15.84 11.72 -13.21
N THR A 186 -17.04 11.56 -13.76
CA THR A 186 -18.29 11.59 -12.98
C THR A 186 -18.45 10.32 -12.13
N GLY A 187 -18.98 10.47 -10.94
CA GLY A 187 -19.26 9.41 -9.99
C GLY A 187 -18.02 9.01 -9.20
N GLU A 188 -18.01 7.79 -8.66
CA GLU A 188 -16.88 7.26 -7.93
C GLU A 188 -15.83 6.70 -8.87
N THR A 189 -14.58 7.06 -8.62
CA THR A 189 -13.41 6.45 -9.25
C THR A 189 -12.62 5.70 -8.18
N ASN A 190 -12.67 4.40 -8.23
CA ASN A 190 -11.90 3.57 -7.32
C ASN A 190 -10.51 3.24 -7.88
N THR A 191 -9.67 2.63 -7.06
CA THR A 191 -8.31 2.26 -7.47
C THR A 191 -8.26 1.14 -8.51
N ASP A 192 -9.34 0.37 -8.72
CA ASP A 192 -9.43 -0.58 -9.84
C ASP A 192 -9.72 0.13 -11.17
N ASP A 193 -10.37 1.30 -11.17
CA ASP A 193 -10.51 2.13 -12.36
C ASP A 193 -9.19 2.78 -12.77
N LEU A 194 -8.39 3.21 -11.80
CA LEU A 194 -7.12 3.92 -12.03
C LEU A 194 -5.92 2.97 -12.23
N SER A 195 -5.98 1.78 -11.65
CA SER A 195 -4.95 0.75 -11.69
C SER A 195 -5.60 -0.63 -11.65
N PRO A 196 -6.15 -1.09 -12.79
CA PRO A 196 -6.93 -2.32 -12.85
C PRO A 196 -6.18 -3.54 -12.32
N ALA A 197 -6.87 -4.38 -11.54
CA ALA A 197 -6.29 -5.59 -10.98
C ALA A 197 -5.81 -6.59 -12.06
N PRO A 198 -6.52 -6.80 -13.18
CA PRO A 198 -6.03 -7.65 -14.27
C PRO A 198 -4.71 -7.19 -14.90
N ASP A 199 -4.39 -5.89 -14.79
CA ASP A 199 -3.16 -5.30 -15.32
C ASP A 199 -2.07 -5.13 -14.25
N ALA A 200 -2.23 -5.73 -13.06
CA ALA A 200 -1.30 -5.58 -11.94
C ALA A 200 0.16 -5.94 -12.27
N TRP A 201 0.35 -6.84 -13.22
CA TRP A 201 1.67 -7.27 -13.70
C TRP A 201 2.48 -6.15 -14.39
N THR A 202 1.82 -5.08 -14.87
CA THR A 202 2.49 -3.94 -15.50
C THR A 202 2.88 -2.84 -14.51
N ARG A 203 2.44 -2.90 -13.25
CA ARG A 203 2.65 -1.83 -12.25
C ARG A 203 4.10 -1.37 -12.06
N PRO A 204 5.12 -2.25 -12.12
CA PRO A 204 6.51 -1.81 -12.03
C PRO A 204 6.95 -0.92 -13.20
N ASP A 205 6.28 -1.04 -14.34
CA ASP A 205 6.48 -0.21 -15.52
C ASP A 205 5.39 0.87 -15.55
N ILE A 206 5.62 1.95 -14.81
CA ILE A 206 4.63 3.03 -14.62
C ILE A 206 4.04 3.53 -15.95
N PRO A 207 4.83 3.88 -17.00
CA PRO A 207 4.28 4.32 -18.26
C PRO A 207 3.35 3.30 -18.93
N LEU A 208 3.73 2.04 -18.91
CA LEU A 208 2.92 0.96 -19.49
C LEU A 208 1.63 0.76 -18.69
N HIS A 209 1.73 0.74 -17.36
CA HIS A 209 0.58 0.54 -16.50
C HIS A 209 -0.45 1.67 -16.63
N ALA A 210 0.01 2.91 -16.77
CA ALA A 210 -0.84 4.08 -16.94
C ALA A 210 -1.75 3.99 -18.16
N LEU A 211 -1.37 3.22 -19.19
CA LEU A 211 -2.21 2.98 -20.37
C LEU A 211 -3.51 2.20 -20.05
N ALA A 212 -3.55 1.51 -18.92
CA ALA A 212 -4.74 0.78 -18.48
C ALA A 212 -5.73 1.64 -17.67
N MET A 213 -5.36 2.90 -17.34
CA MET A 213 -6.21 3.80 -16.56
C MET A 213 -7.53 4.09 -17.29
N LEU A 214 -8.66 3.93 -16.58
CA LEU A 214 -10.02 4.21 -17.09
C LEU A 214 -10.38 3.46 -18.38
N LYS A 215 -9.86 2.25 -18.55
CA LYS A 215 -10.19 1.42 -19.72
C LYS A 215 -11.65 0.96 -19.76
N ASN A 216 -12.34 0.94 -18.63
CA ASN A 216 -13.78 0.68 -18.58
C ASN A 216 -14.55 1.93 -19.00
N PRO A 217 -15.62 1.80 -19.81
CA PRO A 217 -16.44 2.93 -20.25
C PRO A 217 -17.00 3.74 -19.08
N ARG A 218 -16.98 5.06 -19.22
CA ARG A 218 -17.53 6.02 -18.25
C ARG A 218 -18.39 7.06 -18.97
N PRO A 219 -19.45 7.60 -18.35
CA PRO A 219 -20.22 8.69 -18.93
C PRO A 219 -19.32 9.86 -19.31
N GLY A 220 -19.41 10.32 -20.57
CA GLY A 220 -18.62 11.45 -21.08
C GLY A 220 -17.15 11.14 -21.38
N ILE A 221 -16.70 9.89 -21.21
CA ILE A 221 -15.35 9.45 -21.54
C ILE A 221 -15.45 8.25 -22.47
N GLU A 222 -14.98 8.43 -23.72
CA GLU A 222 -14.95 7.34 -24.70
C GLU A 222 -13.96 6.24 -24.30
N PRO A 223 -14.27 4.96 -24.57
CA PRO A 223 -13.37 3.86 -24.27
C PRO A 223 -12.10 3.94 -25.12
N GLN A 224 -11.02 3.34 -24.62
CA GLN A 224 -9.74 3.21 -25.34
C GLN A 224 -9.85 2.07 -26.38
N GLU A 225 -10.48 2.37 -27.51
CA GLU A 225 -10.69 1.44 -28.63
C GLU A 225 -10.16 2.02 -29.94
N ALA A 226 -9.86 1.12 -30.91
CA ALA A 226 -9.42 1.56 -32.22
C ALA A 226 -10.51 2.45 -32.89
N GLY A 227 -10.12 3.62 -33.35
CA GLY A 227 -11.01 4.59 -33.99
C GLY A 227 -11.82 5.45 -33.05
N LYS A 228 -11.67 5.32 -31.73
CA LYS A 228 -12.30 6.17 -30.72
C LYS A 228 -11.28 6.96 -29.92
N THR A 229 -11.69 8.12 -29.42
CA THR A 229 -10.89 8.91 -28.47
C THR A 229 -11.04 8.27 -27.08
N GLY A 230 -10.01 7.59 -26.61
CA GLY A 230 -9.97 7.04 -25.26
C GLY A 230 -9.57 8.08 -24.21
N PRO A 231 -9.63 7.71 -22.91
CA PRO A 231 -9.29 8.61 -21.80
C PRO A 231 -7.94 9.30 -21.96
N ILE A 232 -6.93 8.55 -22.39
CA ILE A 232 -5.56 9.04 -22.57
C ILE A 232 -5.48 10.07 -23.71
N ASN A 233 -6.07 9.76 -24.88
CA ASN A 233 -6.11 10.68 -26.01
C ASN A 233 -6.86 11.95 -25.63
N PHE A 234 -7.94 11.82 -24.86
CA PHE A 234 -8.72 12.94 -24.40
C PHE A 234 -7.91 13.84 -23.45
N ILE A 235 -7.16 13.28 -22.49
CA ILE A 235 -6.26 14.05 -21.64
C ILE A 235 -5.20 14.77 -22.48
N ASN A 236 -4.62 14.10 -23.47
CA ASN A 236 -3.63 14.71 -24.35
C ASN A 236 -4.22 15.86 -25.18
N ASP A 237 -5.48 15.76 -25.60
CA ASP A 237 -6.18 16.86 -26.28
C ASP A 237 -6.45 18.04 -25.35
N LEU A 238 -6.80 17.79 -24.09
CA LEU A 238 -6.96 18.84 -23.09
C LEU A 238 -5.65 19.60 -22.81
N LYS A 239 -4.51 18.91 -22.82
CA LYS A 239 -3.18 19.52 -22.67
C LYS A 239 -2.86 20.55 -23.77
N LYS A 240 -3.44 20.42 -24.97
CA LYS A 240 -3.27 21.37 -26.07
C LYS A 240 -3.78 22.77 -25.74
N LYS A 241 -4.61 22.93 -24.69
CA LYS A 241 -5.02 24.25 -24.17
C LYS A 241 -3.89 25.01 -23.47
N GLY A 242 -2.74 24.38 -23.23
CA GLY A 242 -1.55 25.02 -22.67
C GLY A 242 -1.57 25.19 -21.14
N HIS A 243 -2.48 24.53 -20.43
CA HIS A 243 -2.56 24.51 -18.97
C HIS A 243 -2.33 23.12 -18.43
N LEU A 244 -1.98 23.00 -17.15
CA LEU A 244 -1.95 21.73 -16.45
C LEU A 244 -3.34 21.09 -16.50
N VAL A 245 -3.40 19.78 -16.69
CA VAL A 245 -4.66 19.04 -16.60
C VAL A 245 -4.86 18.59 -15.17
N ALA A 246 -5.96 19.01 -14.55
CA ALA A 246 -6.36 18.51 -13.23
C ALA A 246 -7.28 17.29 -13.39
N TYR A 247 -7.00 16.24 -12.63
CA TYR A 247 -7.91 15.12 -12.47
C TYR A 247 -9.04 15.54 -11.53
N VAL A 248 -10.30 15.46 -11.97
CA VAL A 248 -11.47 15.94 -11.21
C VAL A 248 -12.50 14.84 -11.10
N GLY A 249 -12.98 14.54 -9.89
CA GLY A 249 -14.00 13.51 -9.68
C GLY A 249 -14.90 13.77 -8.48
N ASP A 250 -16.07 13.13 -8.45
CA ASP A 250 -16.98 13.27 -7.32
C ASP A 250 -16.42 12.55 -6.08
N VAL A 251 -16.04 11.29 -6.23
CA VAL A 251 -15.33 10.51 -5.20
C VAL A 251 -14.13 9.84 -5.85
N VAL A 252 -12.92 10.12 -5.36
CA VAL A 252 -11.68 9.69 -6.01
C VAL A 252 -10.85 8.77 -5.13
N GLY A 253 -10.38 7.66 -5.70
CA GLY A 253 -9.34 6.82 -5.14
C GLY A 253 -9.78 5.87 -4.03
N THR A 254 -11.07 5.50 -3.97
CA THR A 254 -11.57 4.50 -3.02
C THR A 254 -11.00 3.12 -3.29
N GLY A 255 -11.03 2.25 -2.28
CA GLY A 255 -10.61 0.86 -2.39
C GLY A 255 -9.18 0.62 -1.90
N SER A 256 -8.31 0.06 -2.73
CA SER A 256 -6.98 -0.40 -2.34
C SER A 256 -5.95 0.73 -2.16
N SER A 257 -4.94 0.50 -1.32
CA SER A 257 -3.82 1.43 -1.09
C SER A 257 -2.77 1.44 -2.22
N ARG A 258 -3.20 1.42 -3.47
CA ARG A 258 -2.31 1.28 -4.62
C ARG A 258 -1.66 2.60 -5.02
N LYS A 259 -0.37 2.77 -4.74
CA LYS A 259 0.42 3.87 -5.33
C LYS A 259 0.38 3.85 -6.86
N SER A 260 0.20 2.68 -7.48
CA SER A 260 0.04 2.58 -8.93
C SER A 260 -1.15 3.35 -9.47
N ALA A 261 -2.23 3.52 -8.69
CA ALA A 261 -3.36 4.37 -9.08
C ALA A 261 -2.95 5.85 -9.15
N THR A 262 -2.22 6.32 -8.15
CA THR A 262 -1.62 7.66 -8.16
C THR A 262 -0.62 7.81 -9.31
N ASN A 263 0.30 6.86 -9.49
CA ASN A 263 1.27 6.88 -10.58
C ASN A 263 0.60 6.96 -11.95
N SER A 264 -0.53 6.27 -12.17
CA SER A 264 -1.29 6.33 -13.41
C SER A 264 -1.85 7.74 -13.67
N VAL A 265 -2.44 8.36 -12.66
CA VAL A 265 -2.93 9.75 -12.77
C VAL A 265 -1.78 10.71 -13.04
N LEU A 266 -0.70 10.63 -12.25
CA LEU A 266 0.44 11.53 -12.37
C LEU A 266 1.23 11.31 -13.66
N TRP A 267 1.18 10.13 -14.26
CA TRP A 267 1.78 9.91 -15.57
C TRP A 267 1.23 10.86 -16.63
N PHE A 268 -0.04 11.21 -16.53
CA PHE A 268 -0.70 12.12 -17.46
C PHE A 268 -0.80 13.56 -16.95
N THR A 269 -0.78 13.79 -15.64
CA THR A 269 -1.03 15.11 -15.04
C THR A 269 0.17 15.72 -14.34
N GLY A 270 1.21 14.93 -14.05
CA GLY A 270 2.42 15.35 -13.34
C GLY A 270 3.59 15.67 -14.28
N GLU A 271 4.74 15.94 -13.69
CA GLU A 271 6.00 16.29 -14.34
C GLU A 271 7.06 15.21 -14.09
N ASP A 272 8.03 15.09 -15.00
CA ASP A 272 9.12 14.14 -14.85
C ASP A 272 10.02 14.51 -13.65
N ILE A 273 10.40 13.51 -12.85
CA ILE A 273 11.40 13.69 -11.79
C ILE A 273 12.78 13.78 -12.46
N PRO A 274 13.52 14.88 -12.28
CA PRO A 274 14.82 15.05 -12.90
C PRO A 274 15.76 13.88 -12.58
N PHE A 275 16.39 13.30 -13.59
CA PHE A 275 17.35 12.19 -13.52
C PHE A 275 16.79 10.87 -12.96
N VAL A 276 15.47 10.76 -12.79
CA VAL A 276 14.79 9.54 -12.40
C VAL A 276 13.90 9.07 -13.55
N PRO A 277 14.33 8.07 -14.32
CA PRO A 277 13.59 7.66 -15.51
C PRO A 277 12.22 7.06 -15.15
N ASN A 278 11.22 7.37 -15.98
CA ASN A 278 9.88 6.78 -15.96
C ASN A 278 9.08 6.99 -14.66
N LYS A 279 9.41 8.03 -13.89
CA LYS A 279 8.63 8.48 -12.71
C LYS A 279 8.24 9.94 -12.84
N ARG A 280 7.06 10.28 -12.34
CA ARG A 280 6.51 11.62 -12.29
C ARG A 280 6.05 12.01 -10.89
N PHE A 281 6.04 13.30 -10.64
CA PHE A 281 5.60 13.91 -9.39
C PHE A 281 4.70 15.12 -9.68
N GLY A 282 4.12 15.72 -8.65
CA GLY A 282 3.30 16.92 -8.80
C GLY A 282 1.89 16.61 -9.31
N GLY A 283 1.30 17.54 -10.09
CA GLY A 283 -0.06 17.41 -10.60
C GLY A 283 -1.14 17.89 -9.63
N VAL A 284 -2.38 17.98 -10.11
CA VAL A 284 -3.53 18.47 -9.35
C VAL A 284 -4.65 17.44 -9.39
N CYS A 285 -5.20 17.12 -8.23
CA CYS A 285 -6.37 16.25 -8.09
C CYS A 285 -7.46 16.97 -7.28
N LEU A 286 -8.65 17.13 -7.86
CA LEU A 286 -9.79 17.77 -7.23
C LEU A 286 -10.91 16.75 -7.03
N GLY A 287 -11.49 16.73 -5.85
CA GLY A 287 -12.60 15.83 -5.56
C GLY A 287 -13.58 16.38 -4.54
N ASN A 288 -14.85 16.03 -4.67
CA ASN A 288 -15.81 16.25 -3.57
C ASN A 288 -15.31 15.49 -2.33
N LYS A 289 -14.84 14.25 -2.56
CA LYS A 289 -14.12 13.43 -1.61
C LYS A 289 -12.95 12.75 -2.29
N ILE A 290 -11.82 12.72 -1.59
CA ILE A 290 -10.65 11.96 -1.99
C ILE A 290 -10.38 10.94 -0.88
N ALA A 291 -10.36 9.65 -1.22
CA ALA A 291 -10.13 8.60 -0.24
C ALA A 291 -8.78 8.83 0.49
N PRO A 292 -8.73 8.67 1.80
CA PRO A 292 -7.59 9.10 2.62
C PRO A 292 -6.25 8.51 2.18
N ILE A 293 -6.22 7.20 1.88
CA ILE A 293 -4.98 6.55 1.42
C ILE A 293 -4.55 7.10 0.07
N PHE A 294 -5.50 7.38 -0.84
CA PHE A 294 -5.19 7.96 -2.13
C PHE A 294 -4.73 9.42 -1.99
N TYR A 295 -5.35 10.19 -1.10
CA TYR A 295 -4.94 11.54 -0.74
C TYR A 295 -3.49 11.55 -0.25
N ASN A 296 -3.18 10.73 0.75
CA ASN A 296 -1.82 10.59 1.30
C ASN A 296 -0.80 10.16 0.23
N THR A 297 -1.19 9.29 -0.70
CA THR A 297 -0.29 8.86 -1.78
C THR A 297 -0.04 9.97 -2.79
N MET A 298 -1.00 10.87 -2.99
CA MET A 298 -0.80 12.10 -3.77
C MET A 298 0.18 13.06 -3.08
N GLU A 299 0.06 13.26 -1.76
CA GLU A 299 1.02 14.04 -0.96
C GLU A 299 2.43 13.46 -1.06
N ASP A 300 2.57 12.13 -0.94
CA ASP A 300 3.86 11.44 -1.08
C ASP A 300 4.53 11.69 -2.43
N ALA A 301 3.73 11.90 -3.47
CA ALA A 301 4.18 12.17 -4.83
C ALA A 301 4.28 13.68 -5.15
N GLY A 302 4.13 14.55 -4.15
CA GLY A 302 4.21 16.01 -4.33
C GLY A 302 3.09 16.60 -5.18
N ALA A 303 1.97 15.89 -5.32
CA ALA A 303 0.77 16.41 -5.96
C ALA A 303 -0.02 17.33 -5.03
N LEU A 304 -0.95 18.09 -5.59
CA LEU A 304 -1.86 18.99 -4.89
C LEU A 304 -3.28 18.39 -4.88
N PRO A 305 -3.64 17.52 -3.91
CA PRO A 305 -5.00 17.04 -3.73
C PRO A 305 -5.83 18.07 -2.96
N ILE A 306 -6.99 18.43 -3.51
CA ILE A 306 -7.92 19.39 -2.88
C ILE A 306 -9.31 18.80 -2.84
N GLU A 307 -9.94 18.79 -1.68
CA GLU A 307 -11.36 18.45 -1.53
C GLU A 307 -12.21 19.74 -1.64
N LEU A 308 -13.10 19.77 -2.62
CA LEU A 308 -14.01 20.89 -2.87
C LEU A 308 -15.23 20.42 -3.67
N ASP A 309 -16.30 21.24 -3.68
CA ASP A 309 -17.44 20.95 -4.54
C ASP A 309 -17.06 21.06 -6.03
N VAL A 310 -17.12 19.94 -6.72
CA VAL A 310 -16.80 19.83 -8.15
C VAL A 310 -18.04 19.83 -9.05
N SER A 311 -19.23 20.03 -8.50
CA SER A 311 -20.51 19.96 -9.25
C SER A 311 -20.60 20.99 -10.40
N ASN A 312 -19.98 22.15 -10.22
CA ASN A 312 -19.94 23.22 -11.22
C ASN A 312 -18.76 23.14 -12.20
N MET A 313 -18.00 22.03 -12.16
CA MET A 313 -16.87 21.79 -13.06
C MET A 313 -17.26 20.79 -14.13
N ASN A 314 -17.07 21.16 -15.39
CA ASN A 314 -17.35 20.29 -16.54
C ASN A 314 -16.06 19.90 -17.25
N MET A 315 -16.13 18.80 -18.00
CA MET A 315 -15.02 18.34 -18.83
C MET A 315 -14.52 19.45 -19.76
N GLY A 316 -13.21 19.72 -19.71
CA GLY A 316 -12.57 20.73 -20.56
C GLY A 316 -12.71 22.17 -20.08
N ASP A 317 -13.36 22.43 -18.95
CA ASP A 317 -13.37 23.77 -18.35
C ASP A 317 -11.94 24.21 -18.03
N VAL A 318 -11.66 25.49 -18.17
CA VAL A 318 -10.44 26.12 -17.68
C VAL A 318 -10.82 26.89 -16.42
N ILE A 319 -10.20 26.53 -15.30
CA ILE A 319 -10.46 27.10 -13.99
C ILE A 319 -9.19 27.66 -13.37
N GLU A 320 -9.33 28.67 -12.54
CA GLU A 320 -8.28 29.24 -11.73
C GLU A 320 -8.42 28.71 -10.30
N LEU A 321 -7.37 28.11 -9.77
CA LEU A 321 -7.27 27.70 -8.37
C LEU A 321 -6.43 28.71 -7.61
N ARG A 322 -6.91 29.17 -6.46
CA ARG A 322 -6.19 30.02 -5.51
C ARG A 322 -5.97 29.24 -4.21
N PRO A 323 -4.90 28.45 -4.15
CA PRO A 323 -4.72 27.50 -3.05
C PRO A 323 -4.67 28.14 -1.67
N TYR A 324 -4.07 29.33 -1.55
CA TYR A 324 -3.94 30.08 -0.29
C TYR A 324 -5.23 30.81 0.11
N ASP A 325 -6.06 31.18 -0.83
CA ASP A 325 -7.34 31.84 -0.59
C ASP A 325 -8.49 30.84 -0.42
N GLY A 326 -8.25 29.56 -0.77
CA GLY A 326 -9.25 28.49 -0.71
C GLY A 326 -10.38 28.66 -1.72
N GLU A 327 -10.08 29.15 -2.92
CA GLU A 327 -11.09 29.45 -3.95
C GLU A 327 -10.76 28.81 -5.29
N ALA A 328 -11.81 28.31 -5.95
CA ALA A 328 -11.78 27.91 -7.35
C ALA A 328 -12.68 28.85 -8.16
N LEU A 329 -12.17 29.38 -9.27
CA LEU A 329 -12.87 30.36 -10.10
C LEU A 329 -13.00 29.87 -11.54
N LYS A 330 -14.10 30.23 -12.18
CA LYS A 330 -14.32 30.10 -13.62
C LYS A 330 -14.79 31.42 -14.18
N ASP A 331 -14.14 31.90 -15.23
CA ASP A 331 -14.45 33.20 -15.84
C ASP A 331 -14.50 34.37 -14.81
N GLY A 332 -13.57 34.33 -13.83
CA GLY A 332 -13.47 35.34 -12.77
C GLY A 332 -14.51 35.21 -11.65
N LYS A 333 -15.40 34.22 -11.69
CA LYS A 333 -16.41 33.98 -10.65
C LYS A 333 -16.03 32.80 -9.80
N VAL A 334 -16.15 32.91 -8.49
CA VAL A 334 -15.94 31.80 -7.52
C VAL A 334 -17.04 30.76 -7.76
N ILE A 335 -16.59 29.52 -8.08
CA ILE A 335 -17.49 28.38 -8.31
C ILE A 335 -17.44 27.36 -7.16
N ALA A 336 -16.36 27.38 -6.36
CA ALA A 336 -16.24 26.56 -5.16
C ALA A 336 -15.27 27.21 -4.16
N LYS A 337 -15.47 26.93 -2.89
CA LYS A 337 -14.53 27.26 -1.80
C LYS A 337 -14.02 25.97 -1.16
N PHE A 338 -12.81 26.01 -0.59
CA PHE A 338 -12.20 24.87 0.05
C PHE A 338 -11.23 25.31 1.15
N GLU A 339 -10.91 24.37 2.01
CA GLU A 339 -9.77 24.47 2.94
C GLU A 339 -8.84 23.28 2.68
N VAL A 340 -7.54 23.54 2.61
CA VAL A 340 -6.55 22.44 2.60
C VAL A 340 -6.52 21.78 3.97
N LYS A 341 -6.37 20.46 4.01
CA LYS A 341 -6.33 19.71 5.28
C LYS A 341 -5.22 20.20 6.23
N SER A 342 -4.11 20.62 5.64
CA SER A 342 -2.99 21.24 6.36
C SER A 342 -2.20 22.12 5.39
N GLU A 343 -1.71 23.28 5.85
CA GLU A 343 -0.81 24.11 5.05
C GLU A 343 0.56 23.46 4.81
N VAL A 344 0.90 22.39 5.53
CA VAL A 344 2.11 21.59 5.29
C VAL A 344 2.09 21.00 3.88
N LEU A 345 0.90 20.75 3.31
CA LEU A 345 0.73 20.33 1.92
C LEU A 345 1.49 21.23 0.92
N PHE A 346 1.54 22.53 1.15
CA PHE A 346 2.28 23.45 0.28
C PHE A 346 3.80 23.22 0.34
N ASP A 347 4.31 22.86 1.51
CA ASP A 347 5.71 22.48 1.68
C ASP A 347 6.00 21.12 1.05
N GLU A 348 5.09 20.17 1.15
CA GLU A 348 5.20 18.86 0.51
C GLU A 348 5.25 18.98 -1.00
N VAL A 349 4.37 19.77 -1.60
CA VAL A 349 4.40 20.08 -3.04
C VAL A 349 5.74 20.72 -3.42
N ARG A 350 6.20 21.73 -2.67
CA ARG A 350 7.47 22.40 -2.90
C ARG A 350 8.67 21.45 -2.78
N ALA A 351 8.66 20.58 -1.78
CA ALA A 351 9.73 19.58 -1.56
C ALA A 351 9.75 18.47 -2.62
N GLY A 352 8.67 18.29 -3.38
CA GLY A 352 8.49 17.21 -4.33
C GLY A 352 7.91 15.94 -3.72
N GLY A 353 7.32 16.06 -2.52
CA GLY A 353 6.60 15.02 -1.79
C GLY A 353 6.83 15.09 -0.29
N ARG A 354 5.97 14.40 0.45
CA ARG A 354 6.03 14.34 1.91
C ARG A 354 7.34 13.72 2.42
N ILE A 355 7.78 12.62 1.81
CA ILE A 355 9.03 11.94 2.21
C ILE A 355 10.26 12.86 2.03
N PRO A 356 10.50 13.49 0.87
CA PRO A 356 11.57 14.47 0.73
C PRO A 356 11.49 15.61 1.76
N LEU A 357 10.29 16.09 2.09
CA LEU A 357 10.12 17.13 3.11
C LEU A 357 10.57 16.66 4.49
N ILE A 358 10.16 15.47 4.92
CA ILE A 358 10.52 14.90 6.23
C ILE A 358 12.04 14.69 6.33
N VAL A 359 12.62 14.04 5.34
CA VAL A 359 14.07 13.74 5.30
C VAL A 359 14.87 15.06 5.28
N GLY A 360 14.47 16.00 4.44
CA GLY A 360 15.14 17.28 4.30
C GLY A 360 15.04 18.15 5.55
N ARG A 361 13.86 18.20 6.21
CA ARG A 361 13.71 18.89 7.52
C ARG A 361 14.65 18.29 8.57
N GLY A 362 14.72 16.96 8.64
CA GLY A 362 15.63 16.25 9.54
C GLY A 362 17.10 16.61 9.28
N LEU A 363 17.51 16.64 8.02
CA LEU A 363 18.86 17.02 7.60
C LEU A 363 19.16 18.47 7.99
N THR A 364 18.26 19.40 7.71
CA THR A 364 18.38 20.82 8.10
C THR A 364 18.50 20.98 9.62
N SER A 365 17.69 20.27 10.39
CA SER A 365 17.74 20.33 11.86
C SER A 365 19.10 19.85 12.39
N LYS A 366 19.61 18.70 11.91
CA LYS A 366 20.93 18.16 12.28
C LYS A 366 22.07 19.12 11.92
N ALA A 367 22.01 19.75 10.75
CA ALA A 367 23.00 20.71 10.32
C ALA A 367 23.00 21.98 11.20
N ARG A 368 21.82 22.52 11.52
CA ARG A 368 21.66 23.67 12.41
C ARG A 368 22.16 23.38 13.83
N GLU A 369 21.81 22.23 14.37
CA GLU A 369 22.29 21.77 15.68
C GLU A 369 23.83 21.70 15.70
N THR A 370 24.41 21.09 14.65
CA THR A 370 25.87 20.98 14.50
C THR A 370 26.56 22.36 14.46
N LEU A 371 25.94 23.35 13.85
CA LEU A 371 26.46 24.70 13.70
C LEU A 371 26.06 25.62 14.90
N GLY A 372 25.34 25.11 15.89
CA GLY A 372 24.87 25.90 17.05
C GLY A 372 23.81 26.95 16.67
N LEU A 373 23.06 26.73 15.59
CA LEU A 373 22.02 27.63 15.11
C LEU A 373 20.65 27.27 15.74
N PRO A 374 19.76 28.26 15.96
CA PRO A 374 18.41 27.97 16.47
C PRO A 374 17.62 27.12 15.47
N PRO A 375 16.51 26.45 15.90
CA PRO A 375 15.63 25.71 15.02
C PRO A 375 15.19 26.53 13.78
N SER A 376 14.99 25.84 12.66
CA SER A 376 14.56 26.50 11.42
C SER A 376 13.11 26.97 11.51
N THR A 377 12.82 28.14 10.94
CA THR A 377 11.46 28.69 10.80
C THR A 377 10.96 28.64 9.36
N LEU A 378 11.70 27.95 8.47
CA LEU A 378 11.38 27.87 7.05
C LEU A 378 10.16 27.02 6.73
N PHE A 379 9.89 26.01 7.55
CA PHE A 379 8.90 24.99 7.28
C PHE A 379 7.60 25.25 8.02
N ARG A 380 6.49 24.96 7.37
CA ARG A 380 5.18 24.89 8.00
C ARG A 380 5.09 23.63 8.87
N PHE A 381 4.38 23.73 9.95
CA PHE A 381 4.06 22.60 10.82
C PHE A 381 2.55 22.49 10.96
N PRO A 382 2.02 21.26 11.16
CA PRO A 382 0.61 21.08 11.46
C PRO A 382 0.21 21.90 12.70
N HIS A 383 -1.05 22.33 12.72
CA HIS A 383 -1.59 22.99 13.91
C HIS A 383 -1.52 22.03 15.11
N THR A 384 -1.10 22.53 16.24
CA THR A 384 -1.22 21.77 17.49
C THR A 384 -2.70 21.72 17.86
N PRO A 385 -3.29 20.53 18.08
CA PRO A 385 -4.69 20.43 18.48
C PRO A 385 -4.92 21.16 19.81
N ALA A 386 -6.15 21.62 20.01
CA ALA A 386 -6.57 22.22 21.26
C ALA A 386 -6.32 21.25 22.44
N ALA A 387 -5.87 21.77 23.56
CA ALA A 387 -5.70 20.95 24.75
C ALA A 387 -7.05 20.39 25.21
N SER A 388 -7.09 19.10 25.52
CA SER A 388 -8.27 18.41 26.06
C SER A 388 -7.91 17.74 27.37
N THR A 389 -8.83 17.82 28.33
CA THR A 389 -8.73 17.12 29.63
C THR A 389 -9.37 15.74 29.59
N LYS A 390 -10.00 15.37 28.48
CA LYS A 390 -10.61 14.07 28.28
C LYS A 390 -9.57 12.96 28.18
N GLY A 391 -10.00 11.75 28.52
CA GLY A 391 -9.19 10.55 28.36
C GLY A 391 -8.88 10.22 26.91
N PHE A 392 -8.16 9.16 26.71
CA PHE A 392 -7.68 8.71 25.41
C PHE A 392 -8.40 7.44 24.96
N THR A 393 -8.67 7.33 23.67
CA THR A 393 -9.17 6.11 23.05
C THR A 393 -8.08 5.03 23.03
N LEU A 394 -8.45 3.77 22.75
CA LEU A 394 -7.50 2.67 22.63
C LEU A 394 -6.46 2.95 21.52
N ALA A 395 -6.93 3.40 20.36
CA ALA A 395 -6.05 3.72 19.23
C ALA A 395 -5.09 4.87 19.54
N GLN A 396 -5.56 5.92 20.23
CA GLN A 396 -4.71 7.03 20.65
C GLN A 396 -3.58 6.56 21.58
N LYS A 397 -3.87 5.64 22.50
CA LYS A 397 -2.86 5.07 23.41
C LYS A 397 -1.85 4.17 22.67
N MET A 398 -2.32 3.34 21.72
CA MET A 398 -1.42 2.53 20.90
C MET A 398 -0.42 3.41 20.12
N VAL A 399 -0.92 4.45 19.46
CA VAL A 399 -0.07 5.40 18.71
C VAL A 399 0.82 6.20 19.66
N GLY A 400 0.31 6.65 20.80
CA GLY A 400 1.12 7.34 21.81
C GLY A 400 2.29 6.49 22.30
N ARG A 401 2.05 5.23 22.61
CA ARG A 401 3.11 4.27 22.98
C ARG A 401 4.15 4.11 21.86
N ALA A 402 3.71 3.96 20.61
CA ALA A 402 4.59 3.85 19.46
C ALA A 402 5.41 5.13 19.19
N CYS A 403 4.94 6.29 19.67
CA CYS A 403 5.67 7.55 19.65
C CYS A 403 6.55 7.77 20.89
N GLY A 404 6.63 6.81 21.81
CA GLY A 404 7.44 6.91 23.03
C GLY A 404 6.83 7.80 24.12
N LEU A 405 5.53 8.07 24.07
CA LEU A 405 4.85 8.80 25.15
C LEU A 405 4.79 7.96 26.45
N PRO A 406 4.71 8.59 27.63
CA PRO A 406 4.54 7.89 28.89
C PRO A 406 3.34 6.94 28.89
N GLU A 407 3.42 5.88 29.68
CA GLU A 407 2.35 4.87 29.78
C GLU A 407 0.98 5.53 30.08
N GLY A 408 -0.04 5.09 29.37
CA GLY A 408 -1.40 5.61 29.51
C GLY A 408 -1.68 6.92 28.77
N GLN A 409 -0.68 7.58 28.24
CA GLN A 409 -0.87 8.75 27.39
C GLN A 409 -1.10 8.35 25.94
N GLY A 410 -1.93 9.12 25.25
CA GLY A 410 -2.28 8.91 23.85
C GLY A 410 -1.96 10.12 22.97
N MET A 411 -1.91 9.88 21.67
CA MET A 411 -1.77 10.92 20.66
C MET A 411 -3.14 11.53 20.35
N ARG A 412 -3.29 12.85 20.47
CA ARG A 412 -4.55 13.55 20.16
C ARG A 412 -4.81 13.62 18.66
N PRO A 413 -6.09 13.54 18.23
CA PRO A 413 -6.45 13.73 16.82
C PRO A 413 -5.95 15.07 16.28
N GLY A 414 -5.49 15.09 15.05
CA GLY A 414 -4.89 16.27 14.41
C GLY A 414 -3.43 16.54 14.77
N SER A 415 -2.84 15.79 15.71
CA SER A 415 -1.41 15.88 15.98
C SER A 415 -0.61 15.15 14.90
N TYR A 416 0.42 15.78 14.35
CA TYR A 416 1.45 15.09 13.59
C TYR A 416 2.33 14.24 14.53
N CYS A 417 2.61 13.02 14.10
CA CYS A 417 3.49 12.11 14.84
C CYS A 417 4.20 11.14 13.91
N GLU A 418 5.22 10.47 14.42
CA GLU A 418 5.99 9.44 13.70
C GLU A 418 6.06 8.17 14.56
N PRO A 419 4.95 7.40 14.66
CA PRO A 419 4.93 6.16 15.43
C PRO A 419 5.90 5.12 14.86
N ALA A 420 6.54 4.38 15.76
CA ALA A 420 7.38 3.24 15.41
C ALA A 420 6.53 2.15 14.75
N MET A 421 6.99 1.65 13.59
CA MET A 421 6.36 0.58 12.83
C MET A 421 6.95 -0.76 13.23
N THR A 422 6.26 -1.47 14.13
CA THR A 422 6.69 -2.77 14.63
C THR A 422 6.54 -3.88 13.59
N SER A 423 5.59 -3.74 12.68
CA SER A 423 5.35 -4.70 11.59
C SER A 423 5.00 -3.99 10.30
N VAL A 424 5.66 -4.39 9.22
CA VAL A 424 5.47 -3.82 7.88
C VAL A 424 5.19 -4.93 6.88
N GLY A 425 4.05 -4.85 6.18
CA GLY A 425 3.61 -5.83 5.19
C GLY A 425 3.81 -5.37 3.76
N SER A 426 4.38 -6.21 2.90
CA SER A 426 4.47 -6.00 1.45
C SER A 426 3.96 -7.25 0.72
N GLN A 427 3.20 -7.07 -0.34
CA GLN A 427 2.65 -8.17 -1.13
C GLN A 427 3.04 -8.03 -2.61
N ASP A 428 2.93 -9.10 -3.36
CA ASP A 428 3.50 -9.25 -4.71
C ASP A 428 2.98 -8.26 -5.77
N THR A 429 1.77 -7.73 -5.64
CA THR A 429 1.26 -6.72 -6.59
C THR A 429 1.70 -5.30 -6.28
N THR A 430 2.29 -5.06 -5.10
CA THR A 430 2.88 -3.78 -4.70
C THR A 430 4.38 -3.92 -4.34
N GLY A 431 4.85 -5.12 -4.07
CA GLY A 431 6.23 -5.41 -3.68
C GLY A 431 7.29 -4.94 -4.67
N PRO A 432 7.13 -5.11 -5.98
CA PRO A 432 8.06 -4.55 -6.95
C PRO A 432 8.15 -3.02 -6.87
N MET A 433 7.04 -2.32 -6.64
CA MET A 433 7.06 -0.86 -6.42
C MET A 433 7.70 -0.50 -5.08
N THR A 434 7.40 -1.25 -4.02
CA THR A 434 8.04 -1.07 -2.70
C THR A 434 9.55 -1.27 -2.81
N ARG A 435 10.01 -2.28 -3.55
CA ARG A 435 11.43 -2.50 -3.87
C ARG A 435 12.05 -1.29 -4.55
N ASP A 436 11.37 -0.74 -5.55
CA ASP A 436 11.88 0.39 -6.33
C ASP A 436 11.91 1.67 -5.48
N GLU A 437 10.92 1.87 -4.61
CA GLU A 437 10.93 2.96 -3.61
C GLU A 437 12.07 2.77 -2.58
N LEU A 438 12.33 1.54 -2.12
CA LEU A 438 13.45 1.23 -1.22
C LEU A 438 14.81 1.52 -1.88
N LYS A 439 14.93 1.26 -3.19
CA LYS A 439 16.12 1.64 -3.95
C LYS A 439 16.29 3.15 -4.04
N ASP A 440 15.22 3.87 -4.30
CA ASP A 440 15.22 5.33 -4.37
C ASP A 440 15.51 5.97 -3.00
N LEU A 441 15.10 5.31 -1.90
CA LEU A 441 15.43 5.69 -0.53
C LEU A 441 16.84 5.27 -0.08
N ALA A 442 17.65 4.73 -0.97
CA ALA A 442 19.00 4.22 -0.68
C ALA A 442 19.03 3.18 0.47
N CYS A 443 17.98 2.40 0.63
CA CYS A 443 17.83 1.42 1.73
C CYS A 443 18.66 0.17 1.46
N LEU A 444 19.65 -0.09 2.31
CA LEU A 444 20.48 -1.32 2.30
C LEU A 444 20.14 -2.29 3.42
N GLY A 445 19.34 -1.89 4.40
CA GLY A 445 18.85 -2.72 5.51
C GLY A 445 17.59 -2.13 6.12
N PHE A 446 16.73 -2.99 6.67
CA PHE A 446 15.50 -2.55 7.33
C PHE A 446 15.75 -2.12 8.77
N SER A 447 15.12 -1.01 9.16
CA SER A 447 15.10 -0.52 10.55
C SER A 447 13.82 -0.91 11.27
N ALA A 448 12.73 -1.22 10.57
CA ALA A 448 11.53 -1.77 11.19
C ALA A 448 11.81 -3.18 11.77
N ASP A 449 11.20 -3.50 12.91
CA ASP A 449 11.46 -4.76 13.62
C ASP A 449 11.14 -6.00 12.78
N LEU A 450 10.05 -5.95 12.01
CA LEU A 450 9.62 -7.01 11.14
C LEU A 450 9.09 -6.44 9.82
N VAL A 451 9.70 -6.88 8.73
CA VAL A 451 9.22 -6.59 7.36
C VAL A 451 8.93 -7.92 6.68
N MET A 452 7.72 -8.08 6.16
CA MET A 452 7.30 -9.31 5.49
C MET A 452 6.90 -9.05 4.04
N GLN A 453 7.35 -9.92 3.14
CA GLN A 453 6.93 -10.00 1.74
C GLN A 453 6.15 -11.28 1.48
N SER A 454 5.03 -11.18 0.76
CA SER A 454 4.22 -12.33 0.34
C SER A 454 3.98 -12.36 -1.16
N PHE A 455 3.41 -13.50 -1.64
CA PHE A 455 3.09 -13.75 -3.05
C PHE A 455 1.64 -14.22 -3.23
N CYS A 456 0.72 -13.70 -2.43
CA CYS A 456 -0.66 -14.17 -2.34
C CYS A 456 -1.54 -13.82 -3.55
N HIS A 457 -1.16 -12.85 -4.38
CA HIS A 457 -1.97 -12.41 -5.52
C HIS A 457 -1.55 -13.01 -6.86
N THR A 458 -0.32 -13.49 -6.97
CA THR A 458 0.26 -13.92 -8.25
C THR A 458 0.73 -15.38 -8.24
N ALA A 459 0.56 -16.10 -7.13
CA ALA A 459 1.02 -17.49 -7.03
C ALA A 459 0.22 -18.47 -7.92
N ALA A 460 -1.10 -18.28 -7.99
CA ALA A 460 -1.94 -19.07 -8.88
C ALA A 460 -1.90 -18.50 -10.30
N TYR A 461 -1.62 -19.33 -11.30
CA TYR A 461 -1.55 -18.94 -12.72
C TYR A 461 -0.58 -17.78 -13.02
N PRO A 462 0.70 -17.85 -12.60
CA PRO A 462 1.63 -16.74 -12.73
C PRO A 462 1.97 -16.46 -14.20
N LYS A 463 2.06 -15.17 -14.53
CA LYS A 463 2.63 -14.69 -15.80
C LYS A 463 4.16 -14.69 -15.72
N SER A 464 4.86 -14.56 -16.84
CA SER A 464 6.33 -14.54 -16.88
C SER A 464 6.95 -13.47 -15.97
N VAL A 465 6.31 -12.30 -15.88
CA VAL A 465 6.74 -11.22 -14.98
C VAL A 465 6.55 -11.59 -13.50
N ASP A 466 5.48 -12.31 -13.16
CA ASP A 466 5.22 -12.81 -11.82
C ASP A 466 6.30 -13.82 -11.42
N VAL A 467 6.61 -14.77 -12.31
CA VAL A 467 7.69 -15.75 -12.09
C VAL A 467 9.03 -15.06 -11.82
N LYS A 468 9.38 -14.03 -12.62
CA LYS A 468 10.58 -13.23 -12.37
C LYS A 468 10.54 -12.55 -10.99
N THR A 469 9.39 -12.02 -10.60
CA THR A 469 9.20 -11.40 -9.27
C THR A 469 9.34 -12.44 -8.15
N HIS A 470 8.78 -13.64 -8.32
CA HIS A 470 8.90 -14.75 -7.36
C HIS A 470 10.35 -15.18 -7.12
N HIS A 471 11.23 -15.03 -8.10
CA HIS A 471 12.65 -15.36 -7.97
C HIS A 471 13.50 -14.20 -7.41
N THR A 472 13.19 -12.97 -7.75
CA THR A 472 14.06 -11.82 -7.44
C THR A 472 13.69 -11.07 -6.17
N LEU A 473 12.39 -10.95 -5.87
CA LEU A 473 11.93 -10.17 -4.73
C LEU A 473 12.25 -10.83 -3.36
N PRO A 474 12.17 -12.16 -3.19
CA PRO A 474 12.53 -12.80 -1.93
C PRO A 474 13.97 -12.50 -1.50
N GLN A 475 14.93 -12.64 -2.41
CA GLN A 475 16.34 -12.36 -2.13
C GLN A 475 16.57 -10.87 -1.81
N PHE A 476 15.91 -9.97 -2.53
CA PHE A 476 15.99 -8.54 -2.25
C PHE A 476 15.55 -8.21 -0.82
N MET A 477 14.45 -8.81 -0.37
CA MET A 477 13.90 -8.58 0.97
C MET A 477 14.77 -9.24 2.05
N SER A 478 15.16 -10.50 1.85
CA SER A 478 15.98 -11.25 2.81
C SER A 478 17.36 -10.63 3.03
N ASN A 479 17.99 -10.12 1.97
CA ASN A 479 19.29 -9.43 2.06
C ASN A 479 19.22 -8.14 2.90
N ARG A 480 18.03 -7.65 3.19
CA ARG A 480 17.77 -6.46 4.03
C ARG A 480 17.20 -6.82 5.42
N GLY A 481 17.14 -8.10 5.75
CA GLY A 481 16.60 -8.59 7.02
C GLY A 481 15.08 -8.78 7.03
N GLY A 482 14.45 -8.85 5.86
CA GLY A 482 13.02 -9.10 5.71
C GLY A 482 12.68 -10.59 5.65
N ILE A 483 11.47 -10.93 6.09
CA ILE A 483 10.90 -12.28 5.99
C ILE A 483 10.18 -12.38 4.65
N SER A 484 10.52 -13.40 3.85
CA SER A 484 9.83 -13.65 2.60
C SER A 484 9.04 -14.95 2.66
N LEU A 485 7.75 -14.88 2.43
CA LEU A 485 6.92 -16.04 2.16
C LEU A 485 7.23 -16.59 0.76
N ARG A 486 6.73 -17.79 0.49
CA ARG A 486 6.89 -18.47 -0.79
C ARG A 486 5.60 -18.40 -1.60
N PRO A 487 5.64 -18.41 -2.93
CA PRO A 487 4.43 -18.59 -3.74
C PRO A 487 3.67 -19.84 -3.30
N GLY A 488 2.37 -19.68 -3.04
CA GLY A 488 1.53 -20.76 -2.50
C GLY A 488 1.43 -20.87 -0.99
N ASP A 489 2.22 -20.10 -0.23
CA ASP A 489 2.06 -20.04 1.23
C ASP A 489 0.71 -19.43 1.66
N GLY A 490 0.15 -18.56 0.85
CA GLY A 490 -1.16 -17.97 1.06
C GLY A 490 -1.15 -16.46 1.34
N ILE A 491 -2.24 -15.99 1.94
CA ILE A 491 -2.54 -14.57 2.12
C ILE A 491 -1.65 -13.95 3.20
N ILE A 492 -1.01 -12.82 2.88
CA ILE A 492 -0.11 -12.12 3.79
C ILE A 492 -0.74 -11.87 5.16
N HIS A 493 -2.01 -11.44 5.20
CA HIS A 493 -2.68 -11.06 6.44
C HIS A 493 -2.79 -12.24 7.41
N SER A 494 -3.06 -13.43 6.89
CA SER A 494 -3.16 -14.66 7.69
C SER A 494 -1.81 -15.13 8.24
N TRP A 495 -0.69 -14.66 7.71
CA TRP A 495 0.65 -14.89 8.23
C TRP A 495 1.12 -13.74 9.12
N LEU A 496 1.03 -12.49 8.62
CA LEU A 496 1.54 -11.32 9.32
C LEU A 496 0.82 -11.10 10.65
N ASN A 497 -0.51 -11.31 10.70
CA ASN A 497 -1.29 -11.16 11.92
C ASN A 497 -0.86 -12.14 13.02
N ARG A 498 -0.36 -13.31 12.65
CA ARG A 498 0.25 -14.28 13.59
C ARG A 498 1.66 -13.89 14.06
N MET A 499 2.21 -12.81 13.54
CA MET A 499 3.52 -12.28 13.93
C MET A 499 3.44 -10.94 14.67
N LEU A 500 2.24 -10.48 15.00
CA LEU A 500 2.05 -9.21 15.69
C LEU A 500 2.41 -9.31 17.16
N LEU A 501 2.84 -8.19 17.71
CA LEU A 501 2.90 -7.96 19.15
C LEU A 501 1.66 -7.16 19.57
N PRO A 502 1.05 -7.47 20.74
CA PRO A 502 -0.13 -6.76 21.21
C PRO A 502 0.11 -5.26 21.39
N ASP A 503 -0.91 -4.46 21.07
CA ASP A 503 -0.93 -3.00 21.22
C ASP A 503 0.19 -2.28 20.44
N THR A 504 0.68 -2.87 19.36
CA THR A 504 1.69 -2.24 18.49
C THR A 504 1.10 -1.63 17.24
N VAL A 505 1.86 -0.76 16.61
CA VAL A 505 1.49 -0.05 15.38
C VAL A 505 2.27 -0.61 14.19
N GLY A 506 1.63 -0.66 13.03
CA GLY A 506 2.31 -1.04 11.81
C GLY A 506 1.63 -0.51 10.55
N THR A 507 2.13 -0.96 9.41
CA THR A 507 1.64 -0.55 8.10
C THR A 507 1.79 -1.68 7.07
N GLY A 508 1.24 -1.47 5.90
CA GLY A 508 1.42 -2.37 4.76
C GLY A 508 0.84 -1.83 3.47
N GLY A 509 1.30 -2.39 2.37
CA GLY A 509 0.92 -1.99 1.02
C GLY A 509 -0.44 -2.52 0.54
N ASP A 510 -1.18 -3.19 1.39
CA ASP A 510 -2.54 -3.64 1.12
C ASP A 510 -3.51 -2.98 2.10
N SER A 511 -4.67 -2.51 1.62
CA SER A 511 -5.68 -1.87 2.46
C SER A 511 -6.26 -2.79 3.54
N HIS A 512 -6.16 -4.12 3.33
CA HIS A 512 -6.54 -5.15 4.31
C HIS A 512 -5.42 -5.49 5.30
N THR A 513 -4.31 -4.75 5.31
CA THR A 513 -3.35 -4.82 6.39
C THR A 513 -3.99 -4.20 7.63
N ARG A 514 -4.71 -5.02 8.41
CA ARG A 514 -5.47 -4.63 9.60
C ARG A 514 -5.07 -5.54 10.75
N PHE A 515 -4.62 -4.96 11.85
CA PHE A 515 -4.05 -5.72 12.96
C PHE A 515 -5.09 -5.99 14.05
N PRO A 516 -5.48 -7.25 14.28
CA PRO A 516 -6.54 -7.57 15.23
C PRO A 516 -6.14 -7.34 16.70
N ILE A 517 -4.84 -7.44 17.03
CA ILE A 517 -4.32 -7.26 18.39
C ILE A 517 -3.45 -6.00 18.54
N GLY A 518 -3.48 -5.12 17.55
CA GLY A 518 -2.78 -3.84 17.50
C GLY A 518 -3.55 -2.88 16.61
N ILE A 519 -2.84 -1.97 15.97
CA ILE A 519 -3.39 -1.07 14.97
C ILE A 519 -2.43 -0.94 13.78
N SER A 520 -2.97 -0.78 12.59
CA SER A 520 -2.20 -0.49 11.38
C SER A 520 -2.83 0.63 10.57
N PHE A 521 -1.96 1.32 9.85
CA PHE A 521 -2.32 2.39 8.92
C PHE A 521 -1.82 2.01 7.53
N PRO A 522 -2.64 1.32 6.71
CA PRO A 522 -2.24 0.94 5.36
C PRO A 522 -1.84 2.16 4.54
N ALA A 523 -0.81 2.00 3.72
CA ALA A 523 -0.22 3.09 2.98
C ALA A 523 0.20 2.68 1.56
N GLY A 524 0.49 3.64 0.71
CA GLY A 524 1.12 3.40 -0.58
C GLY A 524 2.55 2.87 -0.45
N SER A 525 3.07 2.26 -1.51
CA SER A 525 4.40 1.64 -1.51
C SER A 525 5.54 2.57 -1.08
N GLY A 526 5.41 3.88 -1.29
CA GLY A 526 6.39 4.87 -0.85
C GLY A 526 6.50 4.97 0.67
N LEU A 527 5.37 5.12 1.38
CA LEU A 527 5.35 5.15 2.84
C LEU A 527 5.68 3.78 3.45
N VAL A 528 5.25 2.69 2.82
CA VAL A 528 5.63 1.33 3.25
C VAL A 528 7.14 1.14 3.16
N ALA A 529 7.77 1.59 2.08
CA ALA A 529 9.21 1.56 1.92
C ALA A 529 9.91 2.47 2.95
N PHE A 530 9.38 3.66 3.19
CA PHE A 530 9.89 4.57 4.21
C PHE A 530 9.82 3.95 5.61
N ALA A 531 8.68 3.34 5.95
CA ALA A 531 8.50 2.65 7.23
C ALA A 531 9.47 1.47 7.40
N ALA A 532 9.67 0.67 6.35
CA ALA A 532 10.64 -0.44 6.38
C ALA A 532 12.08 0.07 6.56
N ALA A 533 12.45 1.13 5.84
CA ALA A 533 13.79 1.69 5.84
C ALA A 533 14.14 2.42 7.15
N THR A 534 13.19 3.16 7.73
CA THR A 534 13.43 4.06 8.87
C THR A 534 12.88 3.54 10.20
N GLY A 535 11.96 2.58 10.16
CA GLY A 535 11.28 2.06 11.36
C GLY A 535 10.14 2.93 11.87
N VAL A 536 9.82 4.06 11.22
CA VAL A 536 8.73 4.98 11.59
C VAL A 536 7.91 5.37 10.37
N MET A 537 6.68 5.85 10.57
CA MET A 537 5.85 6.38 9.49
C MET A 537 5.20 7.69 9.93
N PRO A 538 5.21 8.74 9.08
CA PRO A 538 4.50 9.97 9.36
C PRO A 538 2.99 9.74 9.39
N LEU A 539 2.34 10.29 10.40
CA LEU A 539 0.91 10.16 10.63
C LEU A 539 0.34 11.46 11.21
N ASP A 540 -0.72 11.97 10.58
CA ASP A 540 -1.62 12.91 11.23
C ASP A 540 -2.67 12.08 11.98
N MET A 541 -2.64 12.10 13.30
CA MET A 541 -3.49 11.25 14.14
C MET A 541 -4.97 11.45 13.80
N PRO A 542 -5.68 10.42 13.30
CA PRO A 542 -7.09 10.55 12.99
C PRO A 542 -7.98 10.56 14.23
N GLU A 543 -9.20 11.09 14.08
CA GLU A 543 -10.28 10.84 15.03
C GLU A 543 -10.70 9.36 15.00
N SER A 544 -11.38 8.90 16.06
CA SER A 544 -11.96 7.56 16.12
C SER A 544 -13.49 7.58 16.07
N VAL A 545 -14.05 6.56 15.44
CA VAL A 545 -15.47 6.22 15.51
C VAL A 545 -15.58 4.90 16.28
N LEU A 546 -16.41 4.87 17.31
CA LEU A 546 -16.62 3.69 18.12
C LEU A 546 -17.84 2.90 17.61
N VAL A 547 -17.67 1.62 17.36
CA VAL A 547 -18.76 0.65 17.22
C VAL A 547 -18.79 -0.23 18.46
N ARG A 548 -19.91 -0.17 19.18
CA ARG A 548 -20.12 -0.92 20.39
C ARG A 548 -21.20 -1.96 20.20
N PHE A 549 -20.81 -3.24 20.24
CA PHE A 549 -21.76 -4.34 20.27
C PHE A 549 -22.30 -4.57 21.69
N LYS A 550 -23.60 -4.89 21.79
CA LYS A 550 -24.27 -5.22 23.01
C LYS A 550 -25.04 -6.54 22.87
N GLY A 551 -25.26 -7.22 23.97
CA GLY A 551 -26.00 -8.47 23.98
C GLY A 551 -25.19 -9.67 23.46
N LYS A 552 -25.90 -10.70 23.00
CA LYS A 552 -25.29 -11.95 22.49
C LYS A 552 -25.74 -12.24 21.06
N MET A 553 -24.84 -12.83 20.30
CA MET A 553 -25.17 -13.31 18.96
C MET A 553 -26.36 -14.27 18.99
N GLN A 554 -27.28 -14.09 18.05
CA GLN A 554 -28.45 -14.93 17.89
C GLN A 554 -28.09 -16.19 17.07
N PRO A 555 -28.85 -17.30 17.25
CA PRO A 555 -28.67 -18.52 16.45
C PRO A 555 -28.70 -18.20 14.93
N GLY A 556 -27.79 -18.78 14.18
CA GLY A 556 -27.67 -18.58 12.72
C GLY A 556 -26.94 -17.30 12.29
N VAL A 557 -26.66 -16.39 13.21
CA VAL A 557 -25.84 -15.20 12.93
C VAL A 557 -24.35 -15.55 13.01
N THR A 558 -23.59 -15.05 12.06
CA THR A 558 -22.15 -15.27 11.96
C THR A 558 -21.38 -13.96 12.13
N LEU A 559 -20.05 -14.02 12.26
CA LEU A 559 -19.20 -12.80 12.30
C LEU A 559 -19.35 -11.96 11.04
N ARG A 560 -19.56 -12.57 9.88
CA ARG A 560 -19.79 -11.83 8.63
C ARG A 560 -21.03 -10.95 8.71
N ASP A 561 -22.04 -11.38 9.42
CA ASP A 561 -23.26 -10.58 9.63
C ASP A 561 -22.99 -9.38 10.53
N LEU A 562 -22.09 -9.52 11.52
CA LEU A 562 -21.63 -8.39 12.33
C LEU A 562 -20.82 -7.39 11.49
N VAL A 563 -19.97 -7.87 10.60
CA VAL A 563 -19.25 -7.02 9.64
C VAL A 563 -20.23 -6.18 8.83
N ASN A 564 -21.27 -6.80 8.30
CA ASN A 564 -22.29 -6.14 7.50
C ASN A 564 -23.31 -5.32 8.33
N ALA A 565 -23.44 -5.60 9.63
CA ALA A 565 -24.24 -4.79 10.54
C ALA A 565 -23.64 -3.38 10.75
N ILE A 566 -22.31 -3.24 10.71
CA ILE A 566 -21.66 -1.94 10.91
C ILE A 566 -22.17 -0.89 9.89
N PRO A 567 -22.08 -1.12 8.56
CA PRO A 567 -22.64 -0.16 7.61
C PRO A 567 -24.16 -0.04 7.70
N LEU A 568 -24.90 -1.12 8.00
CA LEU A 568 -26.36 -1.08 8.15
C LEU A 568 -26.78 -0.10 9.26
N TYR A 569 -26.14 -0.19 10.42
CA TYR A 569 -26.48 0.69 11.55
C TYR A 569 -25.94 2.12 11.33
N ALA A 570 -24.81 2.28 10.66
CA ALA A 570 -24.32 3.60 10.26
C ALA A 570 -25.30 4.29 9.29
N ILE A 571 -25.88 3.55 8.33
CA ILE A 571 -26.91 4.06 7.42
C ILE A 571 -28.18 4.45 8.19
N LYS A 572 -28.67 3.58 9.08
CA LYS A 572 -29.83 3.87 9.93
C LYS A 572 -29.62 5.12 10.80
N ALA A 573 -28.41 5.37 11.24
CA ALA A 573 -28.03 6.55 12.02
C ALA A 573 -27.79 7.82 11.16
N GLY A 574 -27.89 7.74 9.82
CA GLY A 574 -27.62 8.86 8.92
C GLY A 574 -26.13 9.23 8.80
N LEU A 575 -25.23 8.33 9.20
CA LEU A 575 -23.78 8.54 9.21
C LEU A 575 -23.06 7.99 7.96
N LEU A 576 -23.77 7.18 7.18
CA LEU A 576 -23.27 6.59 5.94
C LEU A 576 -24.37 6.60 4.88
N THR A 577 -24.02 6.92 3.64
CA THR A 577 -24.94 6.84 2.48
C THR A 577 -24.39 5.88 1.44
N VAL A 578 -25.28 5.15 0.77
CA VAL A 578 -24.94 4.27 -0.36
C VAL A 578 -24.77 5.09 -1.65
N GLY A 579 -25.45 6.21 -1.77
CA GLY A 579 -25.39 7.08 -2.93
C GLY A 579 -23.97 7.60 -3.20
N LYS A 580 -23.60 7.69 -4.48
CA LYS A 580 -22.25 8.09 -4.91
C LYS A 580 -22.06 9.61 -5.01
N GLN A 581 -23.14 10.37 -5.12
CA GLN A 581 -23.12 11.83 -5.08
C GLN A 581 -23.32 12.31 -3.65
N ASN A 582 -22.51 13.27 -3.22
CA ASN A 582 -22.53 13.81 -1.85
C ASN A 582 -22.45 12.71 -0.77
N LYS A 583 -21.62 11.68 -1.00
CA LYS A 583 -21.51 10.54 -0.11
C LYS A 583 -21.08 11.00 1.29
N GLN A 584 -21.90 10.67 2.29
CA GLN A 584 -21.53 10.74 3.69
C GLN A 584 -20.89 9.43 4.10
N ASN A 585 -19.77 9.49 4.80
CA ASN A 585 -19.11 8.33 5.35
C ASN A 585 -18.33 8.73 6.62
N ILE A 586 -18.92 8.47 7.76
CA ILE A 586 -18.33 8.81 9.07
C ILE A 586 -16.98 8.10 9.30
N PHE A 587 -16.76 6.96 8.68
CA PHE A 587 -15.54 6.17 8.85
C PHE A 587 -14.37 6.69 8.00
N SER A 588 -14.66 7.45 6.94
CA SER A 588 -13.65 7.87 5.98
C SER A 588 -12.53 8.68 6.66
N GLY A 589 -11.30 8.16 6.61
CA GLY A 589 -10.11 8.75 7.22
C GLY A 589 -10.04 8.66 8.74
N ARG A 590 -11.05 8.12 9.40
CA ARG A 590 -11.08 7.90 10.85
C ARG A 590 -10.67 6.49 11.21
N ILE A 591 -10.32 6.30 12.45
CA ILE A 591 -10.04 4.96 12.99
C ILE A 591 -11.38 4.35 13.42
N LEU A 592 -11.64 3.13 12.97
CA LEU A 592 -12.76 2.33 13.46
C LEU A 592 -12.30 1.58 14.72
N GLU A 593 -12.87 1.91 15.88
CA GLU A 593 -12.64 1.19 17.12
C GLU A 593 -13.86 0.31 17.42
N ILE A 594 -13.63 -0.96 17.75
CA ILE A 594 -14.69 -1.96 17.98
C ILE A 594 -14.57 -2.52 19.41
N GLU A 595 -15.70 -2.60 20.13
CA GLU A 595 -15.76 -3.21 21.46
C GLU A 595 -17.09 -3.95 21.70
N GLY A 596 -17.19 -4.66 22.83
CA GLY A 596 -18.41 -5.31 23.28
C GLY A 596 -18.56 -6.76 22.86
N LEU A 597 -17.48 -7.41 22.42
CA LEU A 597 -17.44 -8.83 22.04
C LEU A 597 -16.41 -9.57 22.94
N PRO A 598 -16.74 -9.85 24.20
CA PRO A 598 -15.78 -10.31 25.21
C PRO A 598 -15.18 -11.68 24.90
N ASP A 599 -15.91 -12.55 24.20
CA ASP A 599 -15.49 -13.92 23.89
C ASP A 599 -14.79 -14.04 22.53
N LEU A 600 -14.53 -12.90 21.86
CA LEU A 600 -13.96 -12.86 20.52
C LEU A 600 -12.51 -13.39 20.53
N LYS A 601 -12.22 -14.35 19.68
CA LYS A 601 -10.87 -14.85 19.44
C LYS A 601 -10.08 -13.91 18.51
N ALA A 602 -8.74 -13.91 18.60
CA ALA A 602 -7.92 -13.01 17.81
C ALA A 602 -8.09 -13.17 16.28
N GLU A 603 -8.22 -14.41 15.78
CA GLU A 603 -8.49 -14.65 14.35
C GLU A 603 -9.89 -14.20 13.93
N GLN A 604 -10.89 -14.27 14.82
CA GLN A 604 -12.21 -13.72 14.57
C GLN A 604 -12.20 -12.19 14.59
N ALA A 605 -11.39 -11.58 15.45
CA ALA A 605 -11.20 -10.14 15.47
C ALA A 605 -10.66 -9.63 14.13
N PHE A 606 -9.84 -10.42 13.46
CA PHE A 606 -9.32 -10.05 12.15
C PHE A 606 -10.44 -9.86 11.11
N GLU A 607 -11.47 -10.67 11.10
CA GLU A 607 -12.60 -10.51 10.17
C GLU A 607 -13.27 -9.13 10.31
N LEU A 608 -13.46 -8.69 11.57
CA LEU A 608 -14.02 -7.36 11.84
C LEU A 608 -13.06 -6.22 11.47
N SER A 609 -11.77 -6.36 11.81
CA SER A 609 -10.78 -5.33 11.51
C SER A 609 -10.53 -5.21 10.01
N ASP A 610 -10.47 -6.33 9.30
CA ASP A 610 -10.21 -6.38 7.86
C ASP A 610 -11.26 -5.62 7.05
N ALA A 611 -12.53 -5.82 7.37
CA ALA A 611 -13.65 -5.15 6.70
C ALA A 611 -13.66 -3.62 6.85
N SER A 612 -12.94 -3.06 7.80
CA SER A 612 -12.79 -1.61 7.95
C SER A 612 -12.18 -0.94 6.72
N ALA A 613 -11.45 -1.70 5.91
CA ALA A 613 -10.91 -1.24 4.62
C ALA A 613 -12.01 -0.81 3.65
N GLU A 614 -13.15 -1.48 3.66
CA GLU A 614 -14.28 -1.19 2.77
C GLU A 614 -15.06 0.07 3.20
N ARG A 615 -14.87 0.50 4.43
CA ARG A 615 -15.42 1.75 4.97
C ARG A 615 -14.51 2.95 4.71
N SER A 616 -13.39 2.78 4.03
CA SER A 616 -12.34 3.80 3.88
C SER A 616 -11.78 4.28 5.22
N ALA A 617 -11.81 3.45 6.24
CA ALA A 617 -11.22 3.76 7.54
C ALA A 617 -9.69 3.87 7.43
N GLY A 618 -9.11 4.85 8.12
CA GLY A 618 -7.66 5.06 8.18
C GLY A 618 -6.93 3.95 8.93
N GLY A 619 -7.57 3.40 9.95
CA GLY A 619 -7.10 2.28 10.77
C GLY A 619 -8.25 1.57 11.44
N CYS A 620 -7.95 0.48 12.12
CA CYS A 620 -8.93 -0.23 12.95
C CYS A 620 -8.26 -0.82 14.19
N SER A 621 -8.90 -0.72 15.34
CA SER A 621 -8.49 -1.42 16.56
C SER A 621 -9.69 -2.13 17.19
N ILE A 622 -9.43 -3.23 17.87
CA ILE A 622 -10.47 -4.02 18.54
C ILE A 622 -10.09 -4.22 20.00
N ARG A 623 -11.01 -3.95 20.87
CA ARG A 623 -10.85 -4.22 22.30
C ARG A 623 -11.06 -5.70 22.56
N LEU A 624 -10.00 -6.42 22.91
CA LEU A 624 -10.00 -7.84 23.23
C LEU A 624 -9.75 -8.08 24.71
N ASN A 625 -10.22 -9.22 25.20
CA ASN A 625 -9.80 -9.75 26.48
C ASN A 625 -8.38 -10.32 26.38
N LYS A 626 -7.71 -10.43 27.51
CA LYS A 626 -6.31 -10.86 27.60
C LYS A 626 -6.12 -12.35 27.25
N GLU A 627 -7.03 -13.18 27.68
CA GLU A 627 -6.96 -14.64 27.53
C GLU A 627 -6.91 -15.08 26.04
N PRO A 628 -7.78 -14.60 25.15
CA PRO A 628 -7.67 -14.89 23.71
C PRO A 628 -6.35 -14.45 23.10
N VAL A 629 -5.78 -13.34 23.57
CA VAL A 629 -4.48 -12.84 23.06
C VAL A 629 -3.33 -13.72 23.55
N ILE A 630 -3.33 -14.14 24.80
CA ILE A 630 -2.35 -15.09 25.36
C ILE A 630 -2.39 -16.42 24.59
N GLU A 631 -3.57 -16.98 24.37
CA GLU A 631 -3.77 -18.21 23.57
C GLU A 631 -3.17 -18.05 22.18
N TYR A 632 -3.45 -16.93 21.53
CA TYR A 632 -2.97 -16.62 20.18
C TYR A 632 -1.44 -16.48 20.12
N ILE A 633 -0.85 -15.76 21.05
CA ILE A 633 0.62 -15.58 21.09
C ILE A 633 1.34 -16.91 21.34
N ASN A 634 0.84 -17.77 22.25
CA ASN A 634 1.42 -19.11 22.48
C ASN A 634 1.39 -19.95 21.20
N SER A 635 0.26 -19.99 20.51
CA SER A 635 0.11 -20.67 19.23
C SER A 635 1.11 -20.14 18.19
N ASN A 636 1.24 -18.82 18.10
CA ASN A 636 2.07 -18.16 17.09
C ASN A 636 3.57 -18.37 17.31
N ILE A 637 4.04 -18.45 18.54
CA ILE A 637 5.44 -18.82 18.86
C ILE A 637 5.78 -20.18 18.26
N VAL A 638 4.89 -21.17 18.37
CA VAL A 638 5.08 -22.50 17.76
C VAL A 638 5.16 -22.41 16.24
N MET A 639 4.27 -21.64 15.62
CA MET A 639 4.31 -21.39 14.17
C MET A 639 5.63 -20.73 13.73
N LEU A 640 6.11 -19.73 14.45
CA LEU A 640 7.36 -19.04 14.15
C LEU A 640 8.58 -19.97 14.26
N LYS A 641 8.62 -20.81 15.29
CA LYS A 641 9.66 -21.86 15.44
C LYS A 641 9.59 -22.87 14.28
N TRP A 642 8.37 -23.28 13.91
CA TRP A 642 8.16 -24.13 12.72
C TRP A 642 8.66 -23.46 11.44
N MET A 643 8.46 -22.14 11.27
CA MET A 643 9.00 -21.41 10.12
C MET A 643 10.52 -21.47 10.05
N ILE A 644 11.21 -21.28 11.16
CA ILE A 644 12.68 -21.41 11.25
C ILE A 644 13.11 -22.82 10.81
N ALA A 645 12.50 -23.87 11.37
CA ALA A 645 12.79 -25.26 11.03
C ALA A 645 12.55 -25.59 9.55
N ASN A 646 11.63 -24.88 8.90
CA ASN A 646 11.30 -25.03 7.48
C ASN A 646 12.08 -24.07 6.57
N GLY A 647 13.11 -23.40 7.09
CA GLY A 647 14.05 -22.58 6.31
C GLY A 647 13.46 -21.29 5.77
N TYR A 648 12.53 -20.66 6.49
CA TYR A 648 12.11 -19.28 6.20
C TYR A 648 13.22 -18.31 6.66
N SER A 649 13.55 -17.38 5.79
CA SER A 649 14.44 -16.26 6.11
C SER A 649 13.64 -14.97 6.28
N ASP A 650 14.03 -14.02 7.11
CA ASP A 650 15.27 -13.96 7.88
C ASP A 650 15.08 -14.60 9.27
N GLU A 651 15.87 -15.62 9.56
CA GLU A 651 15.80 -16.34 10.84
C GLU A 651 16.03 -15.43 12.05
N ARG A 652 16.97 -14.48 11.95
CA ARG A 652 17.26 -13.53 13.04
C ARG A 652 16.04 -12.66 13.37
N SER A 653 15.30 -12.22 12.36
CA SER A 653 14.09 -11.42 12.55
C SER A 653 12.96 -12.25 13.16
N ILE A 654 12.81 -13.51 12.75
CA ILE A 654 11.85 -14.44 13.33
C ILE A 654 12.19 -14.71 14.80
N THR A 655 13.47 -14.99 15.11
CA THR A 655 13.94 -15.24 16.48
C THR A 655 13.70 -14.04 17.38
N ARG A 656 14.02 -12.82 16.94
CA ARG A 656 13.73 -11.59 17.72
C ARG A 656 12.24 -11.46 18.01
N ARG A 657 11.38 -11.79 17.04
CA ARG A 657 9.93 -11.73 17.23
C ARG A 657 9.44 -12.77 18.24
N ILE A 658 9.97 -14.01 18.21
CA ILE A 658 9.69 -15.05 19.23
C ILE A 658 10.06 -14.53 20.62
N GLN A 659 11.27 -13.99 20.77
CA GLN A 659 11.76 -13.46 22.06
C GLN A 659 10.87 -12.32 22.58
N ALA A 660 10.42 -11.43 21.69
CA ALA A 660 9.50 -10.35 22.07
C ALA A 660 8.13 -10.87 22.51
N MET A 661 7.59 -11.90 21.85
CA MET A 661 6.36 -12.56 22.25
C MET A 661 6.50 -13.26 23.60
N GLU A 662 7.59 -14.01 23.81
CA GLU A 662 7.89 -14.67 25.10
C GLU A 662 8.08 -13.65 26.23
N ALA A 663 8.71 -12.50 25.93
CA ALA A 663 8.83 -11.41 26.91
C ALA A 663 7.48 -10.82 27.29
N TRP A 664 6.59 -10.62 26.32
CA TRP A 664 5.23 -10.13 26.60
C TRP A 664 4.42 -11.11 27.45
N LEU A 665 4.55 -12.42 27.18
CA LEU A 665 3.85 -13.48 27.94
C LEU A 665 4.28 -13.56 29.42
N LYS A 666 5.47 -13.05 29.79
CA LYS A 666 5.92 -13.02 31.20
C LYS A 666 5.09 -12.05 32.05
N ASN A 667 4.57 -10.99 31.44
CA ASN A 667 3.69 -10.01 32.10
C ASN A 667 2.68 -9.44 31.09
N PRO A 668 1.69 -10.24 30.69
CA PRO A 668 0.76 -9.83 29.64
C PRO A 668 -0.13 -8.68 30.12
N GLN A 669 -0.04 -7.56 29.41
CA GLN A 669 -0.86 -6.37 29.60
C GLN A 669 -1.42 -5.91 28.27
N LEU A 670 -2.69 -5.47 28.26
CA LEU A 670 -3.34 -4.82 27.13
C LEU A 670 -3.77 -3.42 27.52
N LEU A 671 -3.58 -2.49 26.59
CA LEU A 671 -4.10 -1.13 26.71
C LEU A 671 -5.62 -1.14 26.77
N GLN A 672 -6.19 -0.19 27.50
CA GLN A 672 -7.63 0.01 27.58
C GLN A 672 -7.95 1.49 27.30
N PRO A 673 -9.09 1.78 26.64
CA PRO A 673 -9.54 3.16 26.48
C PRO A 673 -9.92 3.73 27.85
N ASP A 674 -9.78 5.04 28.00
CA ASP A 674 -10.28 5.75 29.17
C ASP A 674 -11.82 5.83 29.11
N ALA A 675 -12.46 5.88 30.27
CA ALA A 675 -13.93 5.85 30.35
C ALA A 675 -14.59 7.11 29.75
N ASP A 676 -13.89 8.23 29.74
CA ASP A 676 -14.34 9.53 29.20
C ASP A 676 -13.68 9.89 27.86
N ALA A 677 -13.12 8.90 27.16
CA ALA A 677 -12.56 9.08 25.82
C ALA A 677 -13.61 9.63 24.85
N GLU A 678 -13.18 10.52 23.97
CA GLU A 678 -14.05 11.15 22.97
C GLU A 678 -13.92 10.48 21.61
N TYR A 679 -15.07 10.29 20.95
CA TYR A 679 -15.19 9.71 19.63
C TYR A 679 -15.97 10.66 18.70
N ALA A 680 -15.64 10.68 17.43
CA ALA A 680 -16.37 11.47 16.42
C ALA A 680 -17.83 11.00 16.28
N ALA A 681 -18.09 9.71 16.50
CA ALA A 681 -19.41 9.11 16.62
C ALA A 681 -19.32 7.81 17.40
N ILE A 682 -20.44 7.41 18.03
CA ILE A 682 -20.63 6.12 18.67
C ILE A 682 -21.82 5.44 18.01
N ILE A 683 -21.61 4.24 17.49
CA ILE A 683 -22.64 3.42 16.86
C ILE A 683 -22.85 2.20 17.75
N GLU A 684 -24.00 2.12 18.37
CA GLU A 684 -24.37 0.96 19.20
C GLU A 684 -25.18 -0.06 18.40
N ILE A 685 -24.80 -1.32 18.46
CA ILE A 685 -25.43 -2.43 17.75
C ILE A 685 -25.86 -3.46 18.78
N ASP A 686 -27.18 -3.65 18.93
CA ASP A 686 -27.72 -4.69 19.75
C ASP A 686 -27.80 -6.01 18.96
N LEU A 687 -27.01 -6.98 19.36
CA LEU A 687 -26.98 -8.30 18.74
C LEU A 687 -28.28 -9.04 18.87
N ALA A 688 -29.13 -8.67 19.86
CA ALA A 688 -30.46 -9.24 20.03
C ALA A 688 -31.45 -8.84 18.91
N GLU A 689 -31.13 -7.79 18.13
CA GLU A 689 -31.95 -7.34 17.00
C GLU A 689 -31.58 -8.02 15.66
N ILE A 690 -30.45 -8.75 15.62
CA ILE A 690 -29.98 -9.41 14.41
C ILE A 690 -30.39 -10.88 14.43
N HIS A 691 -31.41 -11.22 13.64
CA HIS A 691 -32.00 -12.56 13.64
C HIS A 691 -31.85 -13.34 12.35
N GLU A 692 -31.10 -12.81 11.41
CA GLU A 692 -30.85 -13.39 10.10
C GLU A 692 -29.58 -12.78 9.48
N PRO A 693 -28.98 -13.44 8.47
CA PRO A 693 -27.83 -12.88 7.77
C PRO A 693 -28.08 -11.49 7.19
N ILE A 694 -27.01 -10.69 7.18
CA ILE A 694 -26.95 -9.39 6.52
C ILE A 694 -26.01 -9.53 5.32
N VAL A 695 -26.50 -9.20 4.14
CA VAL A 695 -25.82 -9.44 2.86
C VAL A 695 -25.49 -8.11 2.20
N ALA A 696 -24.26 -7.93 1.73
CA ALA A 696 -23.94 -6.81 0.86
C ALA A 696 -24.40 -7.10 -0.57
N CYS A 697 -25.15 -6.17 -1.15
CA CYS A 697 -25.72 -6.28 -2.48
C CYS A 697 -24.70 -5.98 -3.59
N PRO A 698 -24.96 -6.36 -4.82
CA PRO A 698 -24.02 -6.21 -5.92
C PRO A 698 -23.49 -4.78 -6.10
N ASN A 699 -22.19 -4.73 -6.34
CA ASN A 699 -21.39 -3.59 -6.74
C ASN A 699 -21.12 -2.52 -5.65
N ASP A 700 -21.57 -2.74 -4.41
CA ASP A 700 -21.26 -1.83 -3.29
C ASP A 700 -21.20 -2.61 -1.96
N PRO A 701 -20.10 -2.62 -1.23
CA PRO A 701 -20.00 -3.30 0.07
C PRO A 701 -20.76 -2.57 1.18
N ASP A 702 -21.24 -1.35 0.97
CA ASP A 702 -22.07 -0.58 1.89
C ASP A 702 -23.58 -0.77 1.63
N ASP A 703 -23.99 -1.27 0.46
CA ASP A 703 -25.40 -1.56 0.15
C ASP A 703 -25.82 -2.89 0.77
N VAL A 704 -26.12 -2.85 2.06
CA VAL A 704 -26.43 -4.04 2.87
C VAL A 704 -27.92 -4.18 3.12
N LYS A 705 -28.41 -5.41 3.03
CA LYS A 705 -29.81 -5.81 3.25
C LYS A 705 -29.88 -7.09 4.07
N THR A 706 -31.04 -7.33 4.68
CA THR A 706 -31.28 -8.61 5.36
C THR A 706 -31.43 -9.75 4.35
N LEU A 707 -31.20 -10.98 4.79
CA LEU A 707 -31.40 -12.17 3.95
C LEU A 707 -32.82 -12.19 3.35
N SER A 708 -33.82 -11.84 4.16
CA SER A 708 -35.23 -11.81 3.74
C SER A 708 -35.48 -10.85 2.57
N ASP A 709 -34.75 -9.74 2.50
CA ASP A 709 -34.90 -8.73 1.43
C ASP A 709 -34.37 -9.20 0.08
N VAL A 710 -33.42 -10.15 0.06
CA VAL A 710 -32.72 -10.65 -1.14
C VAL A 710 -33.03 -12.11 -1.44
N ALA A 711 -33.87 -12.75 -0.63
CA ALA A 711 -34.23 -14.16 -0.78
C ALA A 711 -34.76 -14.48 -2.19
N GLY A 712 -34.39 -15.63 -2.73
CA GLY A 712 -34.81 -16.10 -4.05
C GLY A 712 -33.96 -15.55 -5.21
N ALA A 713 -33.06 -14.61 -4.99
CA ALA A 713 -32.16 -14.13 -6.03
C ALA A 713 -31.30 -15.29 -6.56
N LYS A 714 -31.29 -15.45 -7.89
CA LYS A 714 -30.54 -16.53 -8.56
C LYS A 714 -29.04 -16.34 -8.34
N ILE A 715 -28.34 -17.44 -8.07
CA ILE A 715 -26.87 -17.51 -7.97
C ILE A 715 -26.36 -18.46 -9.06
N ASP A 716 -25.37 -18.00 -9.82
CA ASP A 716 -24.74 -18.78 -10.88
C ASP A 716 -23.44 -19.45 -10.43
N GLU A 717 -22.65 -18.75 -9.61
CA GLU A 717 -21.38 -19.26 -9.06
C GLU A 717 -21.23 -18.84 -7.60
N VAL A 718 -20.44 -19.60 -6.86
CA VAL A 718 -20.16 -19.34 -5.44
C VAL A 718 -18.65 -19.36 -5.22
N PHE A 719 -18.14 -18.40 -4.44
CA PHE A 719 -16.75 -18.36 -4.00
C PHE A 719 -16.63 -18.34 -2.50
N ILE A 720 -15.93 -19.32 -1.93
CA ILE A 720 -15.56 -19.39 -0.51
C ILE A 720 -14.04 -19.29 -0.41
N GLY A 721 -13.57 -18.18 0.11
CA GLY A 721 -12.15 -17.83 0.23
C GLY A 721 -11.99 -16.40 0.74
N SER A 722 -10.81 -15.84 0.66
CA SER A 722 -10.40 -14.52 1.12
C SER A 722 -9.74 -14.50 2.51
N CYS A 723 -9.12 -13.37 2.83
CA CYS A 723 -8.50 -13.11 4.12
C CYS A 723 -9.48 -13.15 5.30
N MET A 724 -10.76 -12.82 5.07
CA MET A 724 -11.82 -12.86 6.08
C MET A 724 -12.39 -14.25 6.34
N THR A 725 -11.91 -15.29 5.68
CA THR A 725 -12.47 -16.63 5.77
C THR A 725 -11.46 -17.57 6.44
N ASN A 726 -11.54 -17.68 7.77
CA ASN A 726 -10.67 -18.60 8.54
C ASN A 726 -11.12 -20.06 8.38
N ILE A 727 -10.32 -21.00 8.87
CA ILE A 727 -10.54 -22.45 8.73
C ILE A 727 -11.90 -22.91 9.26
N GLY A 728 -12.43 -22.30 10.31
CA GLY A 728 -13.72 -22.64 10.87
C GLY A 728 -14.87 -22.48 9.89
N HIS A 729 -14.83 -21.45 9.06
CA HIS A 729 -15.83 -21.23 8.00
C HIS A 729 -15.78 -22.29 6.89
N PHE A 730 -14.57 -22.77 6.55
CA PHE A 730 -14.44 -23.89 5.58
C PHE A 730 -14.98 -25.20 6.19
N ARG A 731 -14.75 -25.46 7.48
CA ARG A 731 -15.32 -26.62 8.17
C ARG A 731 -16.86 -26.55 8.19
N ALA A 732 -17.41 -25.36 8.49
CA ALA A 732 -18.85 -25.12 8.47
C ALA A 732 -19.44 -25.36 7.07
N ALA A 733 -18.83 -24.78 6.03
CA ALA A 733 -19.23 -24.97 4.65
C ALA A 733 -19.17 -26.45 4.23
N SER A 734 -18.09 -27.14 4.59
CA SER A 734 -17.94 -28.58 4.32
C SER A 734 -19.06 -29.40 5.01
N LYS A 735 -19.35 -29.07 6.26
CA LYS A 735 -20.43 -29.76 7.00
C LYS A 735 -21.80 -29.58 6.34
N LEU A 736 -22.09 -28.39 5.85
CA LEU A 736 -23.33 -28.09 5.11
C LEU A 736 -23.41 -28.80 3.75
N LEU A 737 -22.28 -29.19 3.19
CA LEU A 737 -22.16 -29.85 1.88
C LEU A 737 -22.00 -31.37 1.97
N GLU A 738 -21.96 -31.94 3.16
CA GLU A 738 -21.83 -33.39 3.35
C GLU A 738 -22.88 -34.17 2.54
N GLY A 739 -22.43 -35.18 1.81
CA GLY A 739 -23.29 -36.05 0.99
C GLY A 739 -23.88 -35.38 -0.28
N LYS A 740 -23.55 -34.11 -0.54
CA LYS A 740 -24.00 -33.43 -1.75
C LYS A 740 -23.13 -33.80 -2.96
N ARG A 741 -23.82 -33.94 -4.09
CA ARG A 741 -23.19 -34.14 -5.42
C ARG A 741 -23.99 -33.34 -6.43
N ASP A 742 -23.41 -33.13 -7.61
CA ASP A 742 -24.10 -32.47 -8.74
C ASP A 742 -24.73 -31.13 -8.34
N MET A 743 -23.91 -30.24 -7.77
CA MET A 743 -24.33 -28.90 -7.33
C MET A 743 -24.86 -28.07 -8.52
N PRO A 744 -25.98 -27.33 -8.36
CA PRO A 744 -26.57 -26.54 -9.44
C PRO A 744 -25.70 -25.35 -9.89
N VAL A 745 -24.69 -25.01 -9.11
CA VAL A 745 -23.77 -23.90 -9.39
C VAL A 745 -22.32 -24.34 -9.26
N LYS A 746 -21.42 -23.62 -9.92
CA LYS A 746 -19.99 -23.83 -9.77
C LYS A 746 -19.52 -23.25 -8.44
N LEU A 747 -18.87 -24.09 -7.65
CA LEU A 747 -18.30 -23.74 -6.35
C LEU A 747 -16.78 -23.63 -6.44
N TRP A 748 -16.24 -22.52 -5.94
CA TRP A 748 -14.82 -22.27 -5.83
C TRP A 748 -14.40 -22.25 -4.34
N ILE A 749 -13.31 -22.95 -4.01
CA ILE A 749 -12.75 -23.03 -2.67
C ILE A 749 -11.28 -22.60 -2.73
N ALA A 750 -10.91 -21.56 -1.97
CA ALA A 750 -9.54 -21.06 -1.86
C ALA A 750 -9.21 -20.75 -0.39
N PRO A 751 -8.55 -21.66 0.35
CA PRO A 751 -8.21 -21.41 1.74
C PRO A 751 -7.16 -20.28 1.85
N PRO A 752 -7.08 -19.59 3.00
CA PRO A 752 -6.20 -18.44 3.15
C PRO A 752 -4.71 -18.82 3.18
N THR A 753 -4.35 -19.96 3.75
CA THR A 753 -2.95 -20.40 3.83
C THR A 753 -2.79 -21.88 3.49
N LYS A 754 -1.57 -22.27 3.16
CA LYS A 754 -1.23 -23.70 3.00
C LYS A 754 -1.43 -24.51 4.27
N MET A 755 -1.34 -23.86 5.44
CA MET A 755 -1.57 -24.52 6.73
C MET A 755 -3.06 -24.85 6.92
N ASP A 756 -3.96 -23.92 6.53
CA ASP A 756 -5.40 -24.19 6.49
C ASP A 756 -5.72 -25.31 5.50
N ALA A 757 -5.12 -25.28 4.31
CA ALA A 757 -5.32 -26.33 3.29
C ALA A 757 -4.85 -27.70 3.78
N ALA A 758 -3.71 -27.78 4.44
CA ALA A 758 -3.18 -29.03 5.00
C ALA A 758 -4.11 -29.58 6.09
N GLN A 759 -4.53 -28.75 7.02
CA GLN A 759 -5.44 -29.16 8.11
C GLN A 759 -6.81 -29.60 7.58
N LEU A 760 -7.38 -28.87 6.63
CA LEU A 760 -8.64 -29.24 5.97
C LEU A 760 -8.54 -30.56 5.19
N THR A 761 -7.37 -30.85 4.64
CA THR A 761 -7.09 -32.11 3.95
C THR A 761 -7.02 -33.27 4.96
N GLU A 762 -6.30 -33.09 6.06
CA GLU A 762 -6.17 -34.10 7.13
C GLU A 762 -7.54 -34.42 7.77
N GLU A 763 -8.38 -33.41 7.98
CA GLU A 763 -9.73 -33.53 8.51
C GLU A 763 -10.74 -34.09 7.50
N GLY A 764 -10.35 -34.30 6.24
CA GLY A 764 -11.19 -34.88 5.18
C GLY A 764 -12.14 -33.90 4.48
N HIS A 765 -12.07 -32.61 4.78
CA HIS A 765 -12.97 -31.60 4.20
C HIS A 765 -12.78 -31.41 2.70
N TYR A 766 -11.55 -31.57 2.18
CA TYR A 766 -11.31 -31.55 0.74
C TYR A 766 -12.00 -32.68 -0.01
N GLY A 767 -12.18 -33.85 0.65
CA GLY A 767 -12.97 -34.95 0.09
C GLY A 767 -14.45 -34.58 -0.07
N VAL A 768 -15.01 -33.83 0.89
CA VAL A 768 -16.40 -33.33 0.81
C VAL A 768 -16.53 -32.28 -0.31
N PHE A 769 -15.61 -31.31 -0.39
CA PHE A 769 -15.62 -30.30 -1.45
C PHE A 769 -15.48 -30.93 -2.83
N GLY A 770 -14.57 -31.90 -2.99
CA GLY A 770 -14.38 -32.63 -4.24
C GLY A 770 -15.63 -33.43 -4.64
N SER A 771 -16.28 -34.09 -3.68
CA SER A 771 -17.54 -34.83 -3.93
C SER A 771 -18.68 -33.90 -4.35
N ALA A 772 -18.71 -32.67 -3.82
CA ALA A 772 -19.63 -31.62 -4.22
C ALA A 772 -19.29 -30.97 -5.56
N GLY A 773 -18.20 -31.39 -6.24
CA GLY A 773 -17.77 -30.81 -7.52
C GLY A 773 -17.11 -29.44 -7.39
N ALA A 774 -16.62 -29.08 -6.20
CA ALA A 774 -15.94 -27.80 -6.01
C ALA A 774 -14.59 -27.77 -6.74
N ARG A 775 -14.27 -26.63 -7.31
CA ARG A 775 -12.94 -26.31 -7.79
C ARG A 775 -12.13 -25.75 -6.62
N THR A 776 -11.08 -26.47 -6.26
CA THR A 776 -10.15 -26.04 -5.22
C THR A 776 -8.99 -25.30 -5.87
N GLU A 777 -8.64 -24.13 -5.31
CA GLU A 777 -7.56 -23.27 -5.77
C GLU A 777 -6.39 -23.26 -4.79
N MET A 778 -5.23 -22.88 -5.29
CA MET A 778 -4.06 -22.63 -4.45
C MET A 778 -4.39 -21.56 -3.38
N PRO A 779 -3.90 -21.71 -2.14
CA PRO A 779 -4.08 -20.69 -1.10
C PRO A 779 -3.61 -19.32 -1.57
N GLY A 780 -4.46 -18.31 -1.38
CA GLY A 780 -4.14 -16.94 -1.78
C GLY A 780 -5.37 -16.12 -2.19
N CYS A 781 -5.10 -14.97 -2.80
CA CYS A 781 -6.11 -13.98 -3.20
C CYS A 781 -6.64 -14.12 -4.63
N SER A 782 -6.25 -15.17 -5.34
CA SER A 782 -6.49 -15.38 -6.77
C SER A 782 -7.85 -14.87 -7.28
N LEU A 783 -8.94 -15.55 -6.93
CA LEU A 783 -10.28 -15.19 -7.39
C LEU A 783 -10.82 -13.93 -6.68
N CYS A 784 -10.52 -13.74 -5.39
CA CYS A 784 -10.95 -12.56 -4.64
C CYS A 784 -10.49 -11.24 -5.28
N MET A 785 -9.35 -11.24 -5.96
CA MET A 785 -8.82 -10.09 -6.69
C MET A 785 -9.22 -10.09 -8.18
N GLY A 786 -9.51 -11.25 -8.75
CA GLY A 786 -9.90 -11.41 -10.16
C GLY A 786 -8.80 -11.13 -11.18
N ASN A 787 -7.53 -11.13 -10.77
CA ASN A 787 -6.42 -10.87 -11.69
C ASN A 787 -5.87 -12.12 -12.38
N GLN A 788 -6.14 -13.30 -11.84
CA GLN A 788 -5.65 -14.59 -12.33
C GLN A 788 -6.77 -15.58 -12.64
N ALA A 789 -7.70 -15.79 -11.70
CA ALA A 789 -8.92 -16.55 -11.93
C ALA A 789 -10.14 -15.62 -11.89
N GLN A 790 -11.13 -15.89 -12.73
CA GLN A 790 -12.36 -15.12 -12.82
C GLN A 790 -13.57 -16.05 -12.96
N VAL A 791 -14.70 -15.61 -12.43
CA VAL A 791 -16.00 -16.23 -12.68
C VAL A 791 -16.48 -15.92 -14.11
N ARG A 792 -17.49 -16.63 -14.56
CA ARG A 792 -18.09 -16.43 -15.89
C ARG A 792 -18.60 -15.00 -16.05
N GLU A 793 -18.42 -14.42 -17.24
CA GLU A 793 -18.99 -13.11 -17.59
C GLU A 793 -20.51 -13.06 -17.35
N GLY A 794 -20.96 -12.00 -16.73
CA GLY A 794 -22.38 -11.78 -16.41
C GLY A 794 -22.93 -12.64 -15.28
N ALA A 795 -22.09 -13.42 -14.58
CA ALA A 795 -22.53 -14.27 -13.48
C ALA A 795 -23.03 -13.47 -12.28
N THR A 796 -24.05 -13.97 -11.60
CA THR A 796 -24.42 -13.55 -10.25
C THR A 796 -23.74 -14.49 -9.26
N VAL A 797 -22.99 -13.93 -8.32
CA VAL A 797 -22.07 -14.65 -7.45
C VAL A 797 -22.42 -14.39 -5.98
N MET A 798 -22.47 -15.43 -5.16
CA MET A 798 -22.37 -15.30 -3.71
C MET A 798 -20.91 -15.52 -3.30
N SER A 799 -20.33 -14.59 -2.58
CA SER A 799 -18.90 -14.56 -2.29
C SER A 799 -18.59 -14.23 -0.83
N THR A 800 -17.55 -14.86 -0.30
CA THR A 800 -16.94 -14.49 0.97
C THR A 800 -15.79 -13.49 0.81
N SER A 801 -15.55 -13.00 -0.39
CA SER A 801 -14.55 -11.96 -0.63
C SER A 801 -14.84 -10.66 0.14
N THR A 802 -13.87 -9.78 0.20
CA THR A 802 -13.99 -8.52 0.94
C THR A 802 -14.72 -7.45 0.13
N ARG A 803 -14.62 -7.50 -1.20
CA ARG A 803 -15.09 -6.45 -2.14
C ARG A 803 -15.94 -7.02 -3.24
N ASN A 804 -16.92 -6.24 -3.65
CA ASN A 804 -17.81 -6.55 -4.78
C ASN A 804 -17.93 -5.40 -5.79
N PHE A 805 -16.86 -4.62 -5.95
CA PHE A 805 -16.85 -3.57 -6.96
C PHE A 805 -17.09 -4.13 -8.36
N PRO A 806 -17.63 -3.32 -9.30
CA PRO A 806 -17.89 -3.75 -10.66
C PRO A 806 -16.69 -4.43 -11.32
N ASN A 807 -16.93 -5.53 -12.01
CA ASN A 807 -15.91 -6.32 -12.75
C ASN A 807 -14.78 -6.93 -11.92
N ARG A 808 -14.83 -6.90 -10.59
CA ARG A 808 -13.73 -7.39 -9.76
C ARG A 808 -13.54 -8.91 -9.82
N LEU A 809 -14.59 -9.70 -9.72
CA LEU A 809 -14.52 -11.17 -9.81
C LEU A 809 -14.62 -11.70 -11.24
N GLY A 810 -14.99 -10.85 -12.16
CA GLY A 810 -15.20 -11.16 -13.57
C GLY A 810 -15.97 -10.04 -14.28
N LYS A 811 -15.97 -10.07 -15.60
CA LYS A 811 -16.61 -9.03 -16.41
C LYS A 811 -18.14 -9.04 -16.26
N ASN A 812 -18.74 -7.88 -16.05
CA ASN A 812 -20.18 -7.68 -15.91
C ASN A 812 -20.85 -8.55 -14.83
N THR A 813 -20.14 -8.90 -13.77
CA THR A 813 -20.64 -9.76 -12.69
C THR A 813 -21.41 -8.96 -11.66
N ASN A 814 -22.42 -9.61 -11.03
CA ASN A 814 -23.17 -9.12 -9.88
C ASN A 814 -22.76 -9.94 -8.66
N VAL A 815 -22.07 -9.34 -7.69
CA VAL A 815 -21.50 -10.05 -6.57
C VAL A 815 -22.15 -9.65 -5.26
N TYR A 816 -22.81 -10.63 -4.59
CA TYR A 816 -23.24 -10.52 -3.21
C TYR A 816 -22.11 -10.92 -2.27
N LEU A 817 -21.99 -10.24 -1.12
CA LEU A 817 -21.05 -10.61 -0.07
C LEU A 817 -21.79 -11.13 1.13
N GLY A 818 -21.46 -12.36 1.55
CA GLY A 818 -22.07 -13.03 2.69
C GLY A 818 -21.11 -13.97 3.41
N SER A 819 -21.61 -14.67 4.41
CA SER A 819 -20.84 -15.68 5.15
C SER A 819 -20.55 -16.92 4.29
N ALA A 820 -19.57 -17.72 4.71
CA ALA A 820 -19.26 -18.99 4.05
C ALA A 820 -20.42 -20.00 4.20
N GLU A 821 -21.12 -19.95 5.32
CA GLU A 821 -22.31 -20.73 5.60
C GLU A 821 -23.44 -20.42 4.61
N LEU A 822 -23.74 -19.12 4.43
CA LEU A 822 -24.72 -18.67 3.45
C LEU A 822 -24.30 -19.04 2.02
N ALA A 823 -23.01 -18.87 1.70
CA ALA A 823 -22.46 -19.23 0.40
C ALA A 823 -22.59 -20.74 0.12
N ALA A 824 -22.31 -21.58 1.10
CA ALA A 824 -22.49 -23.03 0.98
C ALA A 824 -23.97 -23.41 0.74
N ILE A 825 -24.90 -22.76 1.46
CA ILE A 825 -26.34 -23.00 1.26
C ILE A 825 -26.78 -22.50 -0.11
N CYS A 826 -26.34 -21.32 -0.55
CA CYS A 826 -26.59 -20.82 -1.91
C CYS A 826 -26.11 -21.80 -2.98
N SER A 827 -24.96 -22.44 -2.76
CA SER A 827 -24.39 -23.39 -3.73
C SER A 827 -25.27 -24.65 -3.88
N LYS A 828 -25.94 -25.08 -2.82
CA LYS A 828 -26.91 -26.21 -2.87
C LYS A 828 -28.21 -25.85 -3.59
N LEU A 829 -28.65 -24.61 -3.46
CA LEU A 829 -29.96 -24.17 -3.93
C LEU A 829 -29.92 -23.48 -5.31
N GLY A 830 -28.78 -22.99 -5.74
CA GLY A 830 -28.66 -22.15 -6.94
C GLY A 830 -29.31 -20.78 -6.81
N ARG A 831 -29.65 -20.40 -5.58
CA ARG A 831 -30.27 -19.11 -5.23
C ARG A 831 -29.99 -18.76 -3.77
N ILE A 832 -30.27 -17.53 -3.40
CA ILE A 832 -30.27 -17.10 -2.00
C ILE A 832 -31.46 -17.77 -1.26
N PRO A 833 -31.26 -18.45 -0.10
CA PRO A 833 -32.31 -19.12 0.64
C PRO A 833 -33.31 -18.15 1.25
N THR A 834 -34.47 -18.64 1.61
CA THR A 834 -35.34 -17.97 2.59
C THR A 834 -34.74 -18.07 3.99
N LYS A 835 -35.21 -17.26 4.92
CA LYS A 835 -34.76 -17.31 6.31
C LYS A 835 -34.99 -18.70 6.93
N GLU A 836 -36.14 -19.32 6.68
CA GLU A 836 -36.49 -20.63 7.20
C GLU A 836 -35.57 -21.73 6.64
N GLU A 837 -35.26 -21.70 5.34
CA GLU A 837 -34.34 -22.62 4.71
C GLU A 837 -32.94 -22.49 5.29
N TYR A 838 -32.48 -21.24 5.44
CA TYR A 838 -31.18 -20.93 6.04
C TYR A 838 -31.07 -21.44 7.46
N MET A 839 -32.05 -21.12 8.32
CA MET A 839 -32.04 -21.52 9.72
C MET A 839 -32.12 -23.05 9.90
N THR A 840 -32.84 -23.75 9.02
CA THR A 840 -32.91 -25.20 8.99
C THR A 840 -31.53 -25.82 8.70
N ASP A 841 -30.84 -25.31 7.72
CA ASP A 841 -29.48 -25.76 7.37
C ASP A 841 -28.47 -25.43 8.50
N MET A 842 -28.53 -24.23 9.07
CA MET A 842 -27.64 -23.80 10.17
C MET A 842 -27.84 -24.66 11.44
N GLY A 843 -29.02 -25.23 11.65
CA GLY A 843 -29.29 -26.18 12.72
C GLY A 843 -28.36 -27.40 12.74
N VAL A 844 -27.80 -27.76 11.61
CA VAL A 844 -26.81 -28.86 11.50
C VAL A 844 -25.49 -28.50 12.18
N LEU A 845 -25.12 -27.22 12.18
CA LEU A 845 -23.86 -26.73 12.77
C LEU A 845 -23.93 -26.56 14.29
N SER A 846 -25.11 -26.34 14.84
CA SER A 846 -25.30 -26.01 16.25
C SER A 846 -24.87 -27.11 17.24
N LYS A 847 -24.81 -28.37 16.78
CA LYS A 847 -24.47 -29.52 17.65
C LYS A 847 -22.94 -29.62 17.92
N ASN A 848 -22.09 -29.05 17.06
CA ASN A 848 -20.63 -29.16 17.15
C ASN A 848 -19.94 -27.82 16.91
N GLY A 849 -20.57 -26.70 17.22
CA GLY A 849 -20.06 -25.35 16.91
C GLY A 849 -18.63 -25.08 17.40
N ASP A 850 -18.33 -25.48 18.64
CA ASP A 850 -17.02 -25.29 19.26
C ASP A 850 -15.87 -26.00 18.50
N GLN A 851 -16.18 -27.16 17.92
CA GLN A 851 -15.20 -27.90 17.12
C GLN A 851 -15.06 -27.34 15.70
N ILE A 852 -16.16 -26.94 15.08
CA ILE A 852 -16.21 -26.41 13.71
C ILE A 852 -15.46 -25.09 13.66
N TYR A 853 -15.73 -24.17 14.56
CA TYR A 853 -15.16 -22.82 14.54
C TYR A 853 -13.83 -22.67 15.28
N LYS A 854 -13.21 -23.79 15.69
CA LYS A 854 -11.88 -23.78 16.24
C LYS A 854 -10.88 -23.35 15.16
N TYR A 855 -10.05 -22.35 15.43
CA TYR A 855 -9.00 -21.93 14.51
C TYR A 855 -7.70 -22.74 14.69
N LEU A 856 -6.67 -22.46 13.89
CA LEU A 856 -5.39 -23.16 13.98
C LEU A 856 -4.64 -22.74 15.26
N ASN A 857 -4.64 -23.62 16.24
CA ASN A 857 -3.81 -23.53 17.43
C ASN A 857 -2.56 -24.41 17.26
N PHE A 858 -1.49 -23.84 16.76
CA PHE A 858 -0.27 -24.57 16.37
C PHE A 858 0.38 -25.31 17.53
N ASP A 859 0.29 -24.78 18.76
CA ASP A 859 0.75 -25.43 19.99
C ASP A 859 -0.08 -26.68 20.39
N GLN A 860 -1.23 -26.90 19.73
CA GLN A 860 -2.09 -28.07 19.93
C GLN A 860 -2.07 -29.03 18.74
N ILE A 861 -1.34 -28.72 17.68
CA ILE A 861 -1.19 -29.56 16.48
C ILE A 861 0.18 -30.24 16.53
N PRO A 862 0.26 -31.58 16.65
CA PRO A 862 1.52 -32.31 16.84
C PRO A 862 2.57 -31.98 15.80
N ASP A 863 2.21 -31.95 14.51
CA ASP A 863 3.15 -31.68 13.39
C ASP A 863 3.89 -30.35 13.51
N TYR A 864 3.26 -29.34 14.10
CA TYR A 864 3.90 -28.05 14.34
C TYR A 864 4.68 -28.05 15.66
N LYS A 865 4.10 -28.62 16.71
CA LYS A 865 4.69 -28.62 18.04
C LYS A 865 5.99 -29.41 18.07
N ASP A 866 5.97 -30.64 17.55
CA ASP A 866 7.14 -31.55 17.56
C ASP A 866 8.30 -30.94 16.78
N VAL A 867 8.02 -30.27 15.67
CA VAL A 867 9.04 -29.55 14.90
C VAL A 867 9.54 -28.31 15.65
N ALA A 868 8.65 -27.54 16.26
CA ALA A 868 9.02 -26.34 17.02
C ALA A 868 9.91 -26.66 18.23
N ASP A 869 9.69 -27.82 18.88
CA ASP A 869 10.49 -28.28 20.03
C ASP A 869 11.94 -28.60 19.65
N THR A 870 12.24 -28.77 18.35
CA THR A 870 13.62 -28.92 17.84
C THR A 870 14.41 -27.61 17.77
N ILE A 871 13.74 -26.49 17.82
CA ILE A 871 14.35 -25.14 17.71
C ILE A 871 14.64 -24.62 19.12
N ALA A 872 15.91 -24.34 19.38
CA ALA A 872 16.34 -23.76 20.65
C ALA A 872 15.67 -22.37 20.87
N SER A 873 15.36 -22.10 22.12
CA SER A 873 14.71 -20.85 22.55
C SER A 873 15.66 -19.67 22.46
#